data_0c84c5d353831fd2a3e0bca75fa14640
#
_entry.id   0c84c5d353831fd2a3e0bca75fa14640
#
_cell.length_a   1.000
_cell.length_b   1.000
_cell.length_c   1.000
_cell.angle_alpha   90.00
_cell.angle_beta   90.00
_cell.angle_gamma   90.00
#
_symmetry.space_group_name_H-M   'P 1'
#
loop_
_entity.id
_entity.type
_entity.pdbx_description
1 polymer ?
#
loop_
_entity_poly.entity_id
_entity_poly.type
_entity_poly.pdbx_seq_one_letter_code
_entity_poly.pdbx_strand_id
1 'polypeptide(L)'
;MTNSNDTSKAFQYAISLCDKWRHEFVTPEHVLYAIAEQEPFVEAASTAELDARAIQEKLRPELTKMEQVPEGVSYTIEGSEQFSEMMAHAVKQAQFAESDQLDIPHIISAMMELKESLAAYCLHLAVGDDQPGFMSFLVSCYEMSRMSFMDMSEDGDEEGDHMQPKQWRSLVTCLNDTYASHNPRIGREDELERTIRVLCRKDKNNPLHVGEPGVGKTALVYGLTAMIERGEVPERLKGAHVYMMDMATMVAGAQFRGDFEKRMKMVMEGLAAEGNAILYIDEIHNLVGAGRSGGDSSLDGANILKPYLENGVIRFIGSTTYDEFNRYVARQKSLVRRFQQIDIAEPSIDDAIRIVSGLLPGYEKFHGVKYAKGAAEYAVRYTSRYMKDRFLPDKAVDLLDEAGAYRETHPLTTQKRQSVDRKLLSDVLAKLCKIDADVLKEGRDDRLMTLADDMKRQIYGQDTAVDKVVEAVQMAKAGLAEDQKPMASLLFVGPTGVGKTEVARVLANQLGVRLVRFDMSEYAEKHAVAKLIGSPAGYVGYEDGGLLTDAIRKTPNCVLLFDEIEKAHPDIYNIFLQVMDYASLTDNRGQRADFQEVIIIMTSNAGAQYASRANIGFGGTVSRGEAMLTQVKKTFKPEFLNRLTDTIVFHDMDRHMAELILDKSLRRLTDKLAAKKVELTVSDEARELLLKKGFTAEYGARELDRVVSNMLKPLLMREILFGWLRSGGKAEAVVTEGKIELRKVEK
;
A
#
# COMPACT_ATOMS: atom_id res chain seq x y z
N MET A 1 28.44 -22.30 -25.33
CA MET A 1 28.78 -21.39 -24.25
C MET A 1 30.19 -20.90 -24.50
N THR A 2 30.43 -19.62 -24.47
CA THR A 2 31.78 -19.04 -24.69
C THR A 2 32.48 -18.86 -23.34
N ASN A 3 33.82 -19.01 -23.33
CA ASN A 3 34.59 -18.73 -22.12
C ASN A 3 34.73 -17.22 -21.93
N SER A 4 34.73 -16.74 -20.71
CA SER A 4 35.11 -15.36 -20.41
C SER A 4 36.60 -15.12 -20.71
N ASN A 5 37.02 -13.85 -20.79
CA ASN A 5 38.41 -13.49 -21.05
C ASN A 5 39.36 -14.07 -19.99
N ASP A 6 38.96 -13.98 -18.70
CA ASP A 6 39.80 -14.46 -17.59
C ASP A 6 39.83 -15.99 -17.54
N THR A 7 38.75 -16.67 -17.88
CA THR A 7 38.70 -18.13 -18.05
C THR A 7 39.62 -18.56 -19.19
N SER A 8 39.57 -17.85 -20.31
CA SER A 8 40.44 -18.14 -21.46
C SER A 8 41.91 -17.95 -21.12
N LYS A 9 42.30 -16.90 -20.38
CA LYS A 9 43.66 -16.69 -19.88
C LYS A 9 44.14 -17.79 -18.95
N ALA A 10 43.26 -18.20 -18.00
CA ALA A 10 43.58 -19.30 -17.07
C ALA A 10 43.86 -20.60 -17.79
N PHE A 11 43.04 -20.97 -18.79
CA PHE A 11 43.27 -22.18 -19.57
C PHE A 11 44.51 -22.09 -20.45
N GLN A 12 44.75 -20.98 -21.11
CA GLN A 12 46.01 -20.76 -21.88
C GLN A 12 47.23 -20.91 -21.00
N TYR A 13 47.19 -20.34 -19.80
CA TYR A 13 48.30 -20.46 -18.84
C TYR A 13 48.46 -21.91 -18.33
N ALA A 14 47.36 -22.61 -17.98
CA ALA A 14 47.40 -24.01 -17.60
C ALA A 14 47.99 -24.91 -18.68
N ILE A 15 47.67 -24.68 -19.96
CA ILE A 15 48.27 -25.39 -21.11
C ILE A 15 49.75 -25.08 -21.24
N SER A 16 50.16 -23.81 -21.03
CA SER A 16 51.58 -23.43 -21.09
C SER A 16 52.41 -24.06 -19.95
N LEU A 17 51.79 -24.31 -18.81
CA LEU A 17 52.42 -25.06 -17.70
C LEU A 17 52.59 -26.54 -18.04
N CYS A 18 51.62 -27.16 -18.69
CA CYS A 18 51.73 -28.55 -19.19
C CYS A 18 52.85 -28.67 -20.21
N ASP A 19 52.98 -27.74 -21.15
CA ASP A 19 54.06 -27.71 -22.11
C ASP A 19 55.41 -27.55 -21.42
N LYS A 20 55.53 -26.60 -20.49
CA LYS A 20 56.75 -26.32 -19.71
C LYS A 20 57.24 -27.54 -18.91
N TRP A 21 56.32 -28.31 -18.33
CA TRP A 21 56.63 -29.46 -17.49
C TRP A 21 56.56 -30.79 -18.27
N ARG A 22 56.24 -30.72 -19.57
CA ARG A 22 56.10 -31.88 -20.47
C ARG A 22 55.05 -32.86 -20.01
N HIS A 23 53.89 -32.35 -19.57
CA HIS A 23 52.75 -33.16 -19.19
C HIS A 23 51.82 -33.40 -20.39
N GLU A 24 51.36 -34.62 -20.57
CA GLU A 24 50.45 -34.99 -21.66
C GLU A 24 49.00 -34.58 -21.35
N PHE A 25 48.65 -34.43 -20.08
CA PHE A 25 47.29 -34.10 -19.67
C PHE A 25 47.20 -32.80 -18.86
N VAL A 26 46.19 -31.96 -19.21
CA VAL A 26 45.76 -30.83 -18.37
C VAL A 26 44.85 -31.35 -17.29
N THR A 27 45.17 -31.09 -16.06
CA THR A 27 44.38 -31.53 -14.87
C THR A 27 43.77 -30.30 -14.14
N PRO A 28 42.75 -30.52 -13.26
CA PRO A 28 42.19 -29.45 -12.41
C PRO A 28 43.28 -28.70 -11.59
N GLU A 29 44.36 -29.36 -11.20
CA GLU A 29 45.50 -28.77 -10.46
C GLU A 29 46.26 -27.75 -11.30
N HIS A 30 46.45 -27.99 -12.60
CA HIS A 30 47.05 -26.99 -13.50
C HIS A 30 46.16 -25.75 -13.64
N VAL A 31 44.86 -25.95 -13.75
CA VAL A 31 43.88 -24.86 -13.87
C VAL A 31 43.83 -24.04 -12.57
N LEU A 32 43.77 -24.70 -11.39
CA LEU A 32 43.77 -24.03 -10.09
C LEU A 32 45.08 -23.23 -9.87
N TYR A 33 46.22 -23.81 -10.25
CA TYR A 33 47.51 -23.12 -10.21
C TYR A 33 47.50 -21.84 -11.05
N ALA A 34 46.92 -21.91 -12.24
CA ALA A 34 46.80 -20.77 -13.15
C ALA A 34 45.83 -19.69 -12.63
N ILE A 35 44.70 -20.12 -12.04
CA ILE A 35 43.71 -19.22 -11.44
C ILE A 35 44.29 -18.50 -10.21
N ALA A 36 45.10 -19.19 -9.42
CA ALA A 36 45.70 -18.62 -8.22
C ALA A 36 46.73 -17.48 -8.49
N GLU A 37 47.16 -17.29 -9.74
CA GLU A 37 47.94 -16.12 -10.16
C GLU A 37 47.13 -14.92 -10.63
N GLN A 38 45.83 -15.11 -10.85
CA GLN A 38 44.97 -14.01 -11.31
C GLN A 38 44.68 -13.02 -10.18
N GLU A 39 44.78 -11.73 -10.48
CA GLU A 39 44.58 -10.65 -9.52
C GLU A 39 43.20 -10.71 -8.82
N PRO A 40 42.07 -10.93 -9.55
CA PRO A 40 40.75 -11.06 -8.90
C PRO A 40 40.66 -12.26 -7.94
N PHE A 41 41.36 -13.37 -8.23
CA PHE A 41 41.38 -14.53 -7.30
C PHE A 41 42.24 -14.22 -6.06
N VAL A 42 43.39 -13.55 -6.23
CA VAL A 42 44.25 -13.14 -5.12
C VAL A 42 43.54 -12.16 -4.21
N GLU A 43 42.76 -11.22 -4.79
CA GLU A 43 41.96 -10.27 -4.02
C GLU A 43 40.84 -10.97 -3.22
N ALA A 44 40.08 -11.88 -3.87
CA ALA A 44 39.06 -12.67 -3.23
C ALA A 44 39.63 -13.55 -2.11
N ALA A 45 40.75 -14.19 -2.34
CA ALA A 45 41.45 -14.98 -1.34
C ALA A 45 41.89 -14.14 -0.14
N SER A 46 42.52 -12.99 -0.38
CA SER A 46 43.00 -12.06 0.66
C SER A 46 41.84 -11.55 1.53
N THR A 47 40.69 -11.27 0.95
CA THR A 47 39.50 -10.81 1.69
C THR A 47 38.92 -11.92 2.58
N ALA A 48 39.07 -13.17 2.17
CA ALA A 48 38.65 -14.35 2.95
C ALA A 48 39.74 -14.84 3.93
N GLU A 49 40.78 -14.03 4.20
CA GLU A 49 41.95 -14.41 5.00
C GLU A 49 42.70 -15.64 4.49
N LEU A 50 42.62 -15.91 3.17
CA LEU A 50 43.30 -17.01 2.50
C LEU A 50 44.60 -16.52 1.81
N ASP A 51 45.60 -17.39 1.77
CA ASP A 51 46.81 -17.13 1.02
C ASP A 51 46.84 -17.91 -0.29
N ALA A 52 46.55 -17.21 -1.41
CA ALA A 52 46.63 -17.77 -2.77
C ALA A 52 48.00 -18.40 -3.09
N ARG A 53 49.08 -17.86 -2.53
CA ARG A 53 50.42 -18.39 -2.69
C ARG A 53 50.59 -19.74 -1.96
N ALA A 54 49.98 -19.91 -0.83
CA ALA A 54 50.00 -21.16 -0.10
C ALA A 54 49.32 -22.29 -0.88
N ILE A 55 48.28 -21.99 -1.71
CA ILE A 55 47.66 -22.95 -2.62
C ILE A 55 48.67 -23.36 -3.70
N GLN A 56 49.36 -22.40 -4.31
CA GLN A 56 50.37 -22.69 -5.33
C GLN A 56 51.57 -23.48 -4.77
N GLU A 57 52.03 -23.14 -3.58
CA GLU A 57 53.12 -23.85 -2.89
C GLU A 57 52.80 -25.30 -2.61
N LYS A 58 51.54 -25.64 -2.36
CA LYS A 58 51.04 -27.01 -2.15
C LYS A 58 50.91 -27.73 -3.48
N LEU A 59 50.41 -27.11 -4.53
CA LEU A 59 50.20 -27.72 -5.83
C LEU A 59 51.49 -27.99 -6.59
N ARG A 60 52.46 -27.07 -6.51
CA ARG A 60 53.70 -27.12 -7.27
C ARG A 60 54.52 -28.42 -7.09
N PRO A 61 54.77 -28.96 -5.88
CA PRO A 61 55.46 -30.22 -5.69
C PRO A 61 54.78 -31.42 -6.32
N GLU A 62 53.47 -31.43 -6.30
CA GLU A 62 52.69 -32.53 -6.84
C GLU A 62 52.61 -32.45 -8.37
N LEU A 63 52.44 -31.26 -8.92
CA LEU A 63 52.54 -31.04 -10.38
C LEU A 63 53.90 -31.46 -10.92
N THR A 64 55.01 -31.17 -10.22
CA THR A 64 56.37 -31.55 -10.65
C THR A 64 56.64 -33.06 -10.54
N LYS A 65 55.87 -33.83 -9.77
CA LYS A 65 55.95 -35.28 -9.63
C LYS A 65 55.12 -36.05 -10.67
N MET A 66 54.23 -35.36 -11.40
CA MET A 66 53.43 -35.98 -12.45
C MET A 66 54.33 -36.59 -13.52
N GLU A 67 53.79 -37.65 -14.19
CA GLU A 67 54.50 -38.36 -15.26
C GLU A 67 54.81 -37.40 -16.41
N GLN A 68 56.05 -37.32 -16.78
CA GLN A 68 56.58 -36.42 -17.83
C GLN A 68 56.86 -37.18 -19.11
N VAL A 69 56.47 -36.61 -20.24
CA VAL A 69 56.79 -37.16 -21.54
C VAL A 69 58.30 -37.08 -21.77
N PRO A 70 59.00 -38.20 -22.13
CA PRO A 70 60.49 -38.23 -22.38
C PRO A 70 60.94 -37.20 -23.42
N GLU A 71 62.16 -36.70 -23.27
CA GLU A 71 62.75 -35.77 -24.24
C GLU A 71 62.84 -36.40 -25.63
N GLY A 72 62.43 -35.66 -26.66
CA GLY A 72 62.46 -36.11 -28.05
C GLY A 72 61.19 -36.82 -28.55
N VAL A 73 60.17 -37.03 -27.69
CA VAL A 73 58.86 -37.58 -28.09
C VAL A 73 57.90 -36.38 -28.35
N SER A 74 57.27 -36.40 -29.54
CA SER A 74 56.17 -35.45 -29.84
C SER A 74 54.87 -35.95 -29.18
N TYR A 75 54.15 -35.05 -28.51
CA TYR A 75 52.88 -35.33 -27.82
C TYR A 75 51.89 -34.20 -28.08
N THR A 76 50.62 -34.46 -27.87
CA THR A 76 49.54 -33.50 -27.87
C THR A 76 48.98 -33.39 -26.44
N ILE A 77 48.75 -32.14 -26.00
CA ILE A 77 48.19 -31.92 -24.66
C ILE A 77 46.69 -32.13 -24.74
N GLU A 78 46.17 -33.06 -23.93
CA GLU A 78 44.75 -33.40 -23.85
C GLU A 78 44.19 -33.10 -22.45
N GLY A 79 42.89 -32.95 -22.32
CA GLY A 79 42.24 -32.82 -21.00
C GLY A 79 42.14 -34.16 -20.28
N SER A 80 42.51 -34.24 -19.01
CA SER A 80 42.32 -35.42 -18.16
C SER A 80 40.83 -35.72 -17.96
N GLU A 81 40.52 -36.93 -17.51
CA GLU A 81 39.14 -37.34 -17.18
C GLU A 81 38.52 -36.41 -16.13
N GLN A 82 39.26 -36.07 -15.07
CA GLN A 82 38.84 -35.13 -14.03
C GLN A 82 38.64 -33.69 -14.54
N PHE A 83 39.50 -33.25 -15.49
CA PHE A 83 39.32 -31.96 -16.16
C PHE A 83 38.02 -31.95 -16.98
N SER A 84 37.73 -33.04 -17.69
CA SER A 84 36.49 -33.17 -18.47
C SER A 84 35.23 -33.17 -17.57
N GLU A 85 35.31 -33.85 -16.43
CA GLU A 85 34.24 -33.87 -15.40
C GLU A 85 34.03 -32.45 -14.80
N MET A 86 35.09 -31.78 -14.41
CA MET A 86 35.06 -30.38 -13.92
C MET A 86 34.38 -29.44 -14.94
N MET A 87 34.75 -29.55 -16.21
CA MET A 87 34.16 -28.71 -17.27
C MET A 87 32.67 -28.99 -17.46
N ALA A 88 32.26 -30.25 -17.40
CA ALA A 88 30.85 -30.63 -17.50
C ALA A 88 30.02 -30.07 -16.33
N HIS A 89 30.57 -30.07 -15.12
CA HIS A 89 29.93 -29.48 -13.93
C HIS A 89 29.88 -27.97 -14.04
N ALA A 90 30.97 -27.29 -14.43
CA ALA A 90 31.04 -25.85 -14.57
C ALA A 90 30.06 -25.31 -15.63
N VAL A 91 29.88 -26.03 -16.76
CA VAL A 91 28.88 -25.68 -17.78
C VAL A 91 27.45 -25.79 -17.24
N LYS A 92 27.15 -26.84 -16.46
CA LYS A 92 25.85 -27.00 -15.83
C LYS A 92 25.56 -25.87 -14.83
N GLN A 93 26.53 -25.50 -14.01
CA GLN A 93 26.37 -24.41 -13.03
C GLN A 93 26.16 -23.06 -13.72
N ALA A 94 26.90 -22.76 -14.81
CA ALA A 94 26.69 -21.58 -15.59
C ALA A 94 25.30 -21.53 -16.26
N GLN A 95 24.77 -22.69 -16.70
CA GLN A 95 23.41 -22.79 -17.22
C GLN A 95 22.35 -22.55 -16.13
N PHE A 96 22.55 -23.06 -14.92
CA PHE A 96 21.68 -22.80 -13.78
C PHE A 96 21.68 -21.32 -13.33
N ALA A 97 22.84 -20.67 -13.50
CA ALA A 97 23.00 -19.23 -13.21
C ALA A 97 22.50 -18.32 -14.36
N GLU A 98 21.89 -18.89 -15.42
CA GLU A 98 21.45 -18.16 -16.63
C GLU A 98 22.57 -17.30 -17.26
N SER A 99 23.84 -17.73 -17.13
CA SER A 99 25.00 -17.03 -17.67
C SER A 99 25.27 -17.44 -19.11
N ASP A 100 25.50 -16.45 -20.00
CA ASP A 100 25.88 -16.70 -21.40
C ASP A 100 27.33 -17.12 -21.57
N GLN A 101 28.16 -16.94 -20.52
CA GLN A 101 29.59 -17.23 -20.54
C GLN A 101 30.01 -18.09 -19.36
N LEU A 102 31.06 -18.89 -19.57
CA LEU A 102 31.71 -19.68 -18.54
C LEU A 102 32.77 -18.83 -17.82
N ASP A 103 32.61 -18.61 -16.54
CA ASP A 103 33.50 -17.79 -15.71
C ASP A 103 34.27 -18.58 -14.67
N ILE A 104 35.33 -17.99 -14.12
CA ILE A 104 36.18 -18.61 -13.09
C ILE A 104 35.38 -19.06 -11.85
N PRO A 105 34.41 -18.29 -11.31
CA PRO A 105 33.59 -18.78 -10.19
C PRO A 105 32.88 -20.11 -10.47
N HIS A 106 32.36 -20.31 -11.70
CA HIS A 106 31.74 -21.59 -12.07
C HIS A 106 32.77 -22.74 -12.07
N ILE A 107 34.02 -22.48 -12.50
CA ILE A 107 35.09 -23.46 -12.53
C ILE A 107 35.54 -23.82 -11.11
N ILE A 108 35.73 -22.83 -10.23
CA ILE A 108 36.12 -23.06 -8.84
C ILE A 108 35.03 -23.83 -8.10
N SER A 109 33.75 -23.47 -8.27
CA SER A 109 32.64 -24.23 -7.70
C SER A 109 32.62 -25.67 -8.18
N ALA A 110 32.80 -25.90 -9.49
CA ALA A 110 32.86 -27.24 -10.05
C ALA A 110 34.09 -28.05 -9.57
N MET A 111 35.24 -27.38 -9.36
CA MET A 111 36.42 -28.04 -8.76
C MET A 111 36.14 -28.52 -7.33
N MET A 112 35.44 -27.73 -6.52
CA MET A 112 35.11 -28.11 -5.13
C MET A 112 34.18 -29.32 -5.06
N GLU A 113 33.41 -29.60 -6.11
CA GLU A 113 32.53 -30.77 -6.18
C GLU A 113 33.25 -32.06 -6.62
N LEU A 114 34.50 -31.98 -7.13
CA LEU A 114 35.24 -33.14 -7.58
C LEU A 114 35.62 -34.07 -6.45
N LYS A 115 35.39 -35.35 -6.63
CA LYS A 115 35.85 -36.40 -5.71
C LYS A 115 37.28 -36.80 -6.05
N GLU A 116 38.13 -36.99 -5.02
CA GLU A 116 39.51 -37.46 -5.17
C GLU A 116 40.44 -36.53 -5.96
N SER A 117 40.12 -35.22 -6.09
CA SER A 117 40.99 -34.22 -6.71
C SER A 117 41.83 -33.49 -5.66
N LEU A 118 43.13 -33.31 -5.93
CA LEU A 118 44.02 -32.54 -5.08
C LEU A 118 43.63 -31.04 -5.14
N ALA A 119 43.18 -30.54 -6.28
CA ALA A 119 42.69 -29.20 -6.43
C ALA A 119 41.49 -28.93 -5.51
N ALA A 120 40.49 -29.84 -5.47
CA ALA A 120 39.36 -29.76 -4.55
C ALA A 120 39.82 -29.79 -3.09
N TYR A 121 40.74 -30.69 -2.73
CA TYR A 121 41.29 -30.76 -1.37
C TYR A 121 42.00 -29.47 -0.94
N CYS A 122 42.81 -28.86 -1.83
CA CYS A 122 43.51 -27.63 -1.55
C CYS A 122 42.52 -26.46 -1.37
N LEU A 123 41.45 -26.39 -2.16
CA LEU A 123 40.39 -25.40 -2.04
C LEU A 123 39.62 -25.56 -0.73
N HIS A 124 39.16 -26.79 -0.40
CA HIS A 124 38.46 -27.04 0.85
C HIS A 124 39.32 -26.75 2.08
N LEU A 125 40.59 -27.10 2.05
CA LEU A 125 41.52 -26.82 3.16
C LEU A 125 41.78 -25.31 3.32
N ALA A 126 41.80 -24.57 2.22
CA ALA A 126 41.99 -23.13 2.23
C ALA A 126 40.75 -22.39 2.67
N VAL A 127 39.57 -22.75 2.13
CA VAL A 127 38.31 -22.06 2.35
C VAL A 127 37.65 -22.41 3.70
N GLY A 128 37.94 -23.61 4.26
CA GLY A 128 37.36 -24.05 5.52
C GLY A 128 35.83 -24.19 5.47
N ASP A 129 35.15 -23.78 6.57
CA ASP A 129 33.69 -23.96 6.71
C ASP A 129 32.87 -22.88 6.02
N ASP A 130 33.44 -21.74 5.62
CA ASP A 130 32.72 -20.62 4.97
C ASP A 130 32.82 -20.62 3.43
N GLN A 131 32.46 -21.74 2.81
CA GLN A 131 32.43 -21.85 1.34
C GLN A 131 31.48 -20.86 0.66
N PRO A 132 30.24 -20.61 1.16
CA PRO A 132 29.34 -19.64 0.56
C PRO A 132 29.89 -18.20 0.56
N GLY A 133 30.55 -17.80 1.65
CA GLY A 133 31.16 -16.48 1.78
C GLY A 133 32.27 -16.29 0.74
N PHE A 134 33.21 -17.24 0.65
CA PHE A 134 34.28 -17.18 -0.33
C PHE A 134 33.77 -17.14 -1.78
N MET A 135 32.80 -17.98 -2.15
CA MET A 135 32.22 -17.97 -3.50
C MET A 135 31.55 -16.65 -3.85
N SER A 136 30.89 -16.03 -2.90
CA SER A 136 30.26 -14.71 -3.09
C SER A 136 31.32 -13.61 -3.36
N PHE A 137 32.41 -13.61 -2.60
CA PHE A 137 33.55 -12.70 -2.84
C PHE A 137 34.17 -12.93 -4.21
N LEU A 138 34.38 -14.20 -4.58
CA LEU A 138 34.98 -14.56 -5.86
C LEU A 138 34.16 -14.05 -7.04
N VAL A 139 32.85 -14.22 -7.00
CA VAL A 139 31.92 -13.68 -8.02
C VAL A 139 32.07 -12.16 -8.14
N SER A 140 32.05 -11.45 -7.00
CA SER A 140 32.16 -9.99 -6.99
C SER A 140 33.47 -9.48 -7.59
N CYS A 141 34.61 -10.13 -7.26
CA CYS A 141 35.91 -9.71 -7.77
C CYS A 141 36.03 -9.90 -9.30
N TYR A 142 35.49 -11.01 -9.82
CA TYR A 142 35.51 -11.25 -11.27
C TYR A 142 34.51 -10.39 -12.03
N GLU A 143 33.35 -10.04 -11.45
CA GLU A 143 32.41 -9.09 -12.04
C GLU A 143 33.01 -7.67 -12.09
N MET A 144 33.70 -7.23 -11.03
CA MET A 144 34.39 -5.94 -11.01
C MET A 144 35.53 -5.88 -12.04
N SER A 145 36.32 -6.95 -12.19
CA SER A 145 37.34 -7.06 -13.22
C SER A 145 36.75 -6.94 -14.63
N ARG A 146 35.57 -7.52 -14.90
CA ARG A 146 34.87 -7.39 -16.19
C ARG A 146 34.38 -5.98 -16.49
N MET A 147 33.83 -5.28 -15.50
CA MET A 147 33.42 -3.88 -15.66
C MET A 147 34.61 -2.97 -15.98
N SER A 148 35.76 -3.23 -15.37
CA SER A 148 37.03 -2.52 -15.66
C SER A 148 37.53 -2.72 -17.10
N PHE A 149 37.29 -3.91 -17.71
CA PHE A 149 37.74 -4.21 -19.09
C PHE A 149 36.80 -3.69 -20.18
N MET A 150 35.48 -3.50 -19.91
CA MET A 150 34.56 -2.92 -20.90
C MET A 150 34.81 -1.43 -21.15
N ASP A 151 35.38 -0.73 -20.17
CA ASP A 151 35.70 0.70 -20.25
C ASP A 151 37.03 0.99 -20.97
N MET A 152 37.87 -0.03 -21.29
CA MET A 152 39.18 0.13 -21.89
C MET A 152 39.25 -0.08 -23.42
N SER A 153 38.12 -0.28 -24.11
CA SER A 153 38.10 -0.56 -25.56
C SER A 153 37.82 0.65 -26.46
N GLU A 154 37.63 1.84 -25.91
CA GLU A 154 37.56 3.08 -26.68
C GLU A 154 38.56 4.11 -26.13
N ASP A 155 39.51 4.47 -26.96
CA ASP A 155 40.51 5.54 -26.90
C ASP A 155 41.86 5.24 -26.24
N GLY A 156 42.87 5.28 -27.10
CA GLY A 156 44.27 5.24 -26.75
C GLY A 156 44.85 6.57 -26.26
N ASP A 157 45.96 6.43 -25.53
CA ASP A 157 46.98 7.43 -25.16
C ASP A 157 46.60 8.51 -24.13
N GLU A 158 47.03 8.34 -22.88
CA GLU A 158 48.07 9.13 -22.20
C GLU A 158 48.19 8.74 -20.72
N GLU A 159 49.43 8.52 -20.28
CA GLU A 159 49.83 8.27 -18.90
C GLU A 159 49.52 9.46 -17.99
N GLY A 160 48.84 9.19 -16.86
CA GLY A 160 48.66 10.15 -15.79
C GLY A 160 47.77 9.59 -14.68
N ASP A 161 48.36 9.33 -13.53
CA ASP A 161 47.80 8.89 -12.28
C ASP A 161 46.64 9.80 -11.80
N HIS A 162 45.40 9.58 -12.28
CA HIS A 162 44.19 10.17 -11.76
C HIS A 162 43.06 9.17 -11.84
N MET A 163 42.61 8.69 -10.67
CA MET A 163 41.33 7.97 -10.43
C MET A 163 40.22 8.55 -11.29
N GLN A 164 39.59 7.73 -12.12
CA GLN A 164 38.65 8.14 -13.18
C GLN A 164 37.43 8.91 -12.63
N PRO A 165 37.19 10.15 -13.09
CA PRO A 165 36.11 11.00 -12.59
C PRO A 165 34.69 10.61 -13.03
N LYS A 166 34.48 9.51 -13.75
CA LYS A 166 33.19 9.19 -14.39
C LYS A 166 32.31 8.15 -13.64
N GLN A 167 32.88 7.30 -12.80
CA GLN A 167 32.11 6.20 -12.15
C GLN A 167 31.07 6.65 -11.16
N TRP A 168 31.26 7.72 -10.39
CA TRP A 168 30.27 8.21 -9.42
C TRP A 168 29.00 8.75 -10.08
N ARG A 169 29.10 9.21 -11.36
CA ARG A 169 27.93 9.74 -12.09
C ARG A 169 26.88 8.69 -12.44
N SER A 170 27.26 7.41 -12.52
CA SER A 170 26.30 6.31 -12.71
C SER A 170 25.44 6.02 -11.46
N LEU A 171 25.86 6.49 -10.29
CA LEU A 171 25.18 6.32 -9.01
C LEU A 171 24.24 7.48 -8.67
N VAL A 172 24.23 8.55 -9.46
CA VAL A 172 23.41 9.74 -9.25
C VAL A 172 22.84 10.24 -10.58
N THR A 173 21.68 10.90 -10.54
CA THR A 173 21.07 11.50 -11.72
C THR A 173 21.26 13.01 -11.69
N CYS A 174 21.84 13.60 -12.73
CA CYS A 174 21.95 15.05 -12.90
C CYS A 174 20.56 15.61 -13.27
N LEU A 175 19.96 16.40 -12.40
CA LEU A 175 18.64 16.97 -12.64
C LEU A 175 18.67 18.13 -13.64
N ASN A 176 19.83 18.78 -13.81
CA ASN A 176 20.00 19.84 -14.82
C ASN A 176 19.82 19.32 -16.25
N ASP A 177 20.13 18.05 -16.50
CA ASP A 177 19.94 17.43 -17.82
C ASP A 177 18.49 17.00 -18.07
N THR A 178 17.73 16.75 -17.01
CA THR A 178 16.39 16.13 -17.09
C THR A 178 15.23 17.04 -16.68
N TYR A 179 15.50 18.21 -16.10
CA TYR A 179 14.43 19.10 -15.57
C TYR A 179 13.38 19.49 -16.62
N ALA A 180 13.79 19.64 -17.89
CA ALA A 180 12.88 20.06 -18.96
C ALA A 180 11.86 18.97 -19.35
N SER A 181 12.14 17.70 -19.05
CA SER A 181 11.23 16.57 -19.30
C SER A 181 10.21 16.35 -18.18
N HIS A 182 10.43 17.01 -17.05
CA HIS A 182 9.53 16.91 -15.90
C HIS A 182 8.48 18.02 -15.90
N ASN A 183 7.43 17.80 -15.15
CA ASN A 183 6.30 18.72 -15.06
C ASN A 183 6.76 20.12 -14.59
N PRO A 184 6.27 21.21 -15.21
CA PRO A 184 6.70 22.56 -14.86
C PRO A 184 6.34 22.87 -13.41
N ARG A 185 7.20 23.66 -12.74
CA ARG A 185 6.94 24.21 -11.43
C ARG A 185 5.74 25.16 -11.50
N ILE A 186 4.74 24.92 -10.69
CA ILE A 186 3.57 25.78 -10.55
C ILE A 186 3.24 25.88 -9.07
N GLY A 187 3.21 27.11 -8.54
CA GLY A 187 2.97 27.37 -7.12
C GLY A 187 4.18 27.05 -6.22
N ARG A 188 3.98 27.14 -4.92
CA ARG A 188 4.98 26.90 -3.85
C ARG A 188 6.18 27.86 -3.90
N GLU A 189 5.91 29.12 -4.23
CA GLU A 189 6.90 30.17 -4.31
C GLU A 189 7.60 30.39 -2.96
N ASP A 190 6.83 30.37 -1.87
CA ASP A 190 7.32 30.63 -0.50
C ASP A 190 8.26 29.52 -0.01
N GLU A 191 7.90 28.26 -0.21
CA GLU A 191 8.73 27.12 0.18
C GLU A 191 10.02 27.05 -0.65
N LEU A 192 9.95 27.42 -1.93
CA LEU A 192 11.10 27.47 -2.79
C LEU A 192 12.03 28.63 -2.44
N GLU A 193 11.50 29.83 -2.20
CA GLU A 193 12.28 30.97 -1.71
C GLU A 193 12.97 30.62 -0.39
N ARG A 194 12.25 29.95 0.52
CA ARG A 194 12.82 29.50 1.79
C ARG A 194 13.93 28.48 1.57
N THR A 195 13.79 27.53 0.62
CA THR A 195 14.83 26.56 0.25
C THR A 195 16.05 27.27 -0.29
N ILE A 196 15.91 28.20 -1.22
CA ILE A 196 17.00 29.02 -1.76
C ILE A 196 17.71 29.82 -0.66
N ARG A 197 16.93 30.44 0.24
CA ARG A 197 17.45 31.20 1.37
C ARG A 197 18.28 30.32 2.31
N VAL A 198 17.85 29.08 2.58
CA VAL A 198 18.59 28.13 3.40
C VAL A 198 19.88 27.73 2.72
N LEU A 199 19.87 27.36 1.42
CA LEU A 199 21.06 27.01 0.63
C LEU A 199 22.12 28.11 0.57
N CYS A 200 21.70 29.39 0.70
CA CYS A 200 22.60 30.53 0.72
C CYS A 200 23.16 30.89 2.10
N ARG A 201 22.77 30.18 3.17
CA ARG A 201 23.27 30.45 4.54
C ARG A 201 24.73 30.03 4.66
N LYS A 202 25.41 30.63 5.64
CA LYS A 202 26.78 30.23 6.01
C LYS A 202 26.77 28.91 6.78
N ASP A 203 25.89 28.82 7.77
CA ASP A 203 25.74 27.64 8.63
C ASP A 203 24.33 27.05 8.46
N LYS A 204 24.17 25.75 8.59
CA LYS A 204 22.91 25.02 8.37
C LYS A 204 22.31 25.34 7.01
N ASN A 205 23.14 25.21 6.00
CA ASN A 205 22.81 25.49 4.60
C ASN A 205 22.14 24.31 3.87
N ASN A 206 21.73 23.28 4.62
CA ASN A 206 21.10 22.08 4.07
C ASN A 206 19.60 22.08 4.43
N PRO A 207 18.68 22.33 3.49
CA PRO A 207 17.25 22.21 3.73
C PRO A 207 16.82 20.75 3.86
N LEU A 208 15.88 20.50 4.76
CA LEU A 208 15.19 19.23 4.90
C LEU A 208 13.70 19.45 4.65
N HIS A 209 13.20 18.98 3.54
CA HIS A 209 11.79 19.02 3.17
C HIS A 209 11.01 17.95 3.93
N VAL A 210 10.14 18.35 4.83
CA VAL A 210 9.29 17.45 5.60
C VAL A 210 7.83 17.67 5.21
N GLY A 211 7.15 16.61 4.78
CA GLY A 211 5.76 16.71 4.35
C GLY A 211 5.22 15.34 3.94
N GLU A 212 3.91 15.24 3.83
CA GLU A 212 3.25 13.99 3.47
C GLU A 212 3.62 13.49 2.06
N PRO A 213 3.43 12.20 1.75
CA PRO A 213 3.63 11.69 0.39
C PRO A 213 2.72 12.42 -0.61
N GLY A 214 3.22 12.68 -1.82
CA GLY A 214 2.42 13.28 -2.89
C GLY A 214 2.19 14.80 -2.80
N VAL A 215 2.72 15.49 -1.75
CA VAL A 215 2.58 16.96 -1.66
C VAL A 215 3.51 17.75 -2.59
N GLY A 216 4.42 17.08 -3.29
CA GLY A 216 5.30 17.70 -4.29
C GLY A 216 6.69 18.07 -3.80
N LYS A 217 7.28 17.35 -2.82
CA LYS A 217 8.64 17.58 -2.31
C LYS A 217 9.69 17.51 -3.42
N THR A 218 9.66 16.47 -4.23
CA THR A 218 10.59 16.27 -5.36
C THR A 218 10.38 17.31 -6.48
N ALA A 219 9.12 17.68 -6.76
CA ALA A 219 8.79 18.72 -7.73
C ALA A 219 9.38 20.09 -7.36
N LEU A 220 9.53 20.37 -6.06
CA LEU A 220 10.18 21.58 -5.56
C LEU A 220 11.65 21.62 -5.92
N VAL A 221 12.33 20.48 -5.91
CA VAL A 221 13.75 20.37 -6.31
C VAL A 221 13.92 20.55 -7.83
N TYR A 222 13.03 19.96 -8.65
CA TYR A 222 13.00 20.24 -10.08
C TYR A 222 12.73 21.73 -10.37
N GLY A 223 11.86 22.37 -9.60
CA GLY A 223 11.61 23.80 -9.68
C GLY A 223 12.85 24.64 -9.37
N LEU A 224 13.62 24.26 -8.35
CA LEU A 224 14.91 24.87 -8.00
C LEU A 224 15.92 24.72 -9.15
N THR A 225 16.04 23.52 -9.71
CA THR A 225 16.94 23.24 -10.82
C THR A 225 16.58 24.10 -12.04
N ALA A 226 15.30 24.23 -12.37
CA ALA A 226 14.84 25.10 -13.45
C ALA A 226 15.19 26.59 -13.22
N MET A 227 15.11 27.08 -11.96
CA MET A 227 15.53 28.44 -11.63
C MET A 227 17.04 28.63 -11.74
N ILE A 228 17.84 27.64 -11.36
CA ILE A 228 19.31 27.67 -11.51
C ILE A 228 19.66 27.80 -12.97
N GLU A 229 19.08 26.98 -13.84
CA GLU A 229 19.33 27.01 -15.29
C GLU A 229 18.91 28.32 -15.96
N ARG A 230 17.83 28.95 -15.48
CA ARG A 230 17.38 30.27 -15.95
C ARG A 230 18.17 31.42 -15.36
N GLY A 231 19.06 31.17 -14.40
CA GLY A 231 19.78 32.20 -13.69
C GLY A 231 18.95 33.04 -12.72
N GLU A 232 17.75 32.57 -12.37
CA GLU A 232 16.79 33.23 -11.46
C GLU A 232 17.11 32.98 -9.98
N VAL A 233 18.37 32.75 -9.65
CA VAL A 233 18.87 32.44 -8.30
C VAL A 233 20.00 33.40 -7.91
N PRO A 234 20.29 33.57 -6.60
CA PRO A 234 21.43 34.33 -6.12
C PRO A 234 22.76 33.83 -6.71
N GLU A 235 23.75 34.74 -6.83
CA GLU A 235 25.09 34.44 -7.40
C GLU A 235 25.75 33.18 -6.86
N ARG A 236 25.52 32.85 -5.58
CA ARG A 236 26.11 31.65 -4.94
C ARG A 236 25.54 30.34 -5.46
N LEU A 237 24.40 30.34 -6.13
CA LEU A 237 23.73 29.18 -6.69
C LEU A 237 23.73 29.16 -8.21
N LYS A 238 24.22 30.22 -8.86
CA LYS A 238 24.37 30.26 -10.33
C LYS A 238 25.37 29.20 -10.79
N GLY A 239 24.99 28.44 -11.80
CA GLY A 239 25.82 27.34 -12.34
C GLY A 239 25.97 26.16 -11.36
N ALA A 240 25.08 26.05 -10.37
CA ALA A 240 25.08 24.86 -9.52
C ALA A 240 24.49 23.67 -10.25
N HIS A 241 25.10 22.49 -10.09
CA HIS A 241 24.55 21.24 -10.56
C HIS A 241 23.81 20.52 -9.43
N VAL A 242 22.57 20.13 -9.71
CA VAL A 242 21.70 19.40 -8.76
C VAL A 242 21.71 17.94 -9.12
N TYR A 243 22.19 17.11 -8.23
CA TYR A 243 22.25 15.66 -8.39
C TYR A 243 21.23 14.99 -7.47
N MET A 244 20.48 14.03 -7.98
CA MET A 244 19.58 13.21 -7.21
C MET A 244 20.23 11.85 -6.96
N MET A 245 20.31 11.46 -5.70
CA MET A 245 20.77 10.14 -5.27
C MET A 245 19.58 9.26 -4.95
N ASP A 246 19.49 8.13 -5.64
CA ASP A 246 18.53 7.07 -5.36
C ASP A 246 19.16 6.05 -4.41
N MET A 247 18.56 5.86 -3.24
CA MET A 247 19.04 4.91 -2.26
C MET A 247 18.93 3.46 -2.71
N ALA A 248 17.96 3.13 -3.58
CA ALA A 248 17.83 1.79 -4.12
C ALA A 248 19.03 1.43 -4.99
N THR A 249 19.48 2.35 -5.84
CA THR A 249 20.70 2.19 -6.68
C THR A 249 21.96 2.09 -5.82
N MET A 250 22.04 2.83 -4.71
CA MET A 250 23.20 2.79 -3.80
C MET A 250 23.32 1.46 -3.07
N VAL A 251 22.19 0.79 -2.77
CA VAL A 251 22.14 -0.50 -2.03
C VAL A 251 22.11 -1.69 -2.99
N ALA A 252 21.64 -1.53 -4.23
CA ALA A 252 21.57 -2.61 -5.21
C ALA A 252 22.94 -3.24 -5.44
N GLY A 253 23.07 -4.57 -5.21
CA GLY A 253 24.33 -5.30 -5.33
C GLY A 253 25.37 -5.02 -4.23
N ALA A 254 25.11 -4.18 -3.24
CA ALA A 254 25.95 -4.03 -2.06
C ALA A 254 25.58 -5.14 -1.04
N GLN A 255 26.33 -6.24 -1.06
CA GLN A 255 26.10 -7.34 -0.11
C GLN A 255 26.70 -7.04 1.26
N PHE A 256 27.67 -6.13 1.34
CA PHE A 256 28.37 -5.78 2.56
C PHE A 256 28.32 -4.27 2.83
N ARG A 257 28.37 -3.94 4.12
CA ARG A 257 28.44 -2.55 4.59
C ARG A 257 29.56 -1.74 3.90
N GLY A 258 30.71 -2.36 3.67
CA GLY A 258 31.86 -1.73 3.04
C GLY A 258 31.62 -1.24 1.60
N ASP A 259 30.79 -1.92 0.83
CA ASP A 259 30.49 -1.55 -0.56
C ASP A 259 29.63 -0.30 -0.63
N PHE A 260 28.62 -0.22 0.23
CA PHE A 260 27.80 0.98 0.36
C PHE A 260 28.63 2.18 0.83
N GLU A 261 29.53 1.98 1.81
CA GLU A 261 30.43 3.01 2.31
C GLU A 261 31.39 3.51 1.21
N LYS A 262 31.98 2.60 0.42
CA LYS A 262 32.84 2.93 -0.72
C LYS A 262 32.09 3.73 -1.80
N ARG A 263 30.88 3.27 -2.19
CA ARG A 263 30.03 3.97 -3.19
C ARG A 263 29.66 5.37 -2.70
N MET A 264 29.23 5.49 -1.44
CA MET A 264 28.87 6.77 -0.84
C MET A 264 30.08 7.72 -0.85
N LYS A 265 31.26 7.23 -0.44
CA LYS A 265 32.50 8.01 -0.44
C LYS A 265 32.87 8.46 -1.85
N MET A 266 32.80 7.57 -2.84
CA MET A 266 33.05 7.89 -4.24
C MET A 266 32.12 9.00 -4.77
N VAL A 267 30.80 8.93 -4.46
CA VAL A 267 29.84 9.98 -4.83
C VAL A 267 30.20 11.31 -4.16
N MET A 268 30.53 11.29 -2.87
CA MET A 268 30.88 12.52 -2.14
C MET A 268 32.14 13.15 -2.66
N GLU A 269 33.18 12.36 -2.94
CA GLU A 269 34.46 12.84 -3.50
C GLU A 269 34.27 13.41 -4.93
N GLY A 270 33.46 12.71 -5.75
CA GLY A 270 33.10 13.18 -7.09
C GLY A 270 32.36 14.51 -7.08
N LEU A 271 31.37 14.67 -6.22
CA LEU A 271 30.59 15.92 -6.04
C LEU A 271 31.46 17.05 -5.49
N ALA A 272 32.39 16.75 -4.56
CA ALA A 272 33.29 17.73 -4.01
C ALA A 272 34.29 18.22 -5.05
N ALA A 273 34.78 17.35 -5.94
CA ALA A 273 35.68 17.69 -7.04
C ALA A 273 35.02 18.55 -8.13
N GLU A 274 33.71 18.35 -8.39
CA GLU A 274 32.95 19.12 -9.38
C GLU A 274 32.76 20.57 -8.94
N GLY A 275 32.66 20.81 -7.63
CA GLY A 275 32.40 22.14 -7.05
C GLY A 275 30.97 22.62 -7.31
N ASN A 276 30.45 23.49 -6.48
CA ASN A 276 29.10 24.05 -6.54
C ASN A 276 27.98 23.01 -6.77
N ALA A 277 28.15 21.81 -6.20
CA ALA A 277 27.18 20.72 -6.29
C ALA A 277 26.13 20.81 -5.19
N ILE A 278 24.88 20.44 -5.54
CA ILE A 278 23.75 20.25 -4.62
C ILE A 278 23.33 18.80 -4.74
N LEU A 279 23.39 18.04 -3.65
CA LEU A 279 22.92 16.65 -3.62
C LEU A 279 21.52 16.58 -3.00
N TYR A 280 20.57 16.14 -3.79
CA TYR A 280 19.22 15.81 -3.34
C TYR A 280 19.12 14.34 -2.95
N ILE A 281 18.72 14.08 -1.73
CA ILE A 281 18.50 12.73 -1.20
C ILE A 281 17.02 12.58 -0.92
N ASP A 282 16.35 11.84 -1.79
CA ASP A 282 14.95 11.49 -1.53
C ASP A 282 14.85 10.41 -0.46
N GLU A 283 13.84 10.49 0.38
CA GLU A 283 13.64 9.56 1.50
C GLU A 283 14.90 9.41 2.38
N ILE A 284 15.49 10.54 2.82
CA ILE A 284 16.75 10.57 3.59
C ILE A 284 16.70 9.69 4.87
N HIS A 285 15.50 9.33 5.34
CA HIS A 285 15.32 8.42 6.46
C HIS A 285 15.85 7.02 6.17
N ASN A 286 15.94 6.59 4.91
CA ASN A 286 16.53 5.32 4.51
C ASN A 286 18.02 5.24 4.83
N LEU A 287 18.74 6.36 4.83
CA LEU A 287 20.12 6.43 5.29
C LEU A 287 20.28 6.18 6.79
N VAL A 288 19.23 6.49 7.56
CA VAL A 288 19.24 6.40 9.04
C VAL A 288 18.64 5.07 9.52
N GLY A 289 17.75 4.46 8.71
CA GLY A 289 16.96 3.28 9.08
C GLY A 289 17.41 1.96 8.45
N ALA A 290 18.24 2.00 7.42
CA ALA A 290 18.68 0.82 6.68
C ALA A 290 19.65 -0.03 7.53
N GLY A 291 19.14 -0.83 8.47
CA GLY A 291 19.99 -1.71 9.28
C GLY A 291 19.34 -2.32 10.51
N ARG A 292 18.02 -2.26 10.64
CA ARG A 292 17.29 -2.86 11.78
C ARG A 292 16.60 -4.19 11.45
N SER A 293 17.32 -5.11 10.84
CA SER A 293 16.89 -6.51 10.80
C SER A 293 17.96 -7.37 11.48
N GLY A 294 17.80 -7.57 12.78
CA GLY A 294 18.51 -8.60 13.55
C GLY A 294 19.98 -8.30 13.85
N GLY A 295 20.26 -7.72 15.04
CA GLY A 295 21.58 -7.76 15.67
C GLY A 295 22.55 -6.68 15.19
N ASP A 296 22.78 -5.71 16.05
CA ASP A 296 23.96 -4.82 16.26
C ASP A 296 24.77 -4.20 15.08
N SER A 297 24.30 -4.23 13.85
CA SER A 297 24.96 -3.59 12.72
C SER A 297 24.01 -2.68 11.94
N SER A 298 23.75 -1.47 12.46
CA SER A 298 23.08 -0.42 11.69
C SER A 298 24.03 0.09 10.61
N LEU A 299 23.61 0.03 9.35
CA LEU A 299 24.15 0.85 8.24
C LEU A 299 23.99 2.32 8.65
N ASP A 300 25.01 2.92 9.25
CA ASP A 300 24.98 4.30 9.70
C ASP A 300 25.51 5.23 8.59
N GLY A 301 24.82 5.25 7.44
CA GLY A 301 25.08 6.16 6.33
C GLY A 301 25.10 7.62 6.79
N ALA A 302 24.41 7.93 7.87
CA ALA A 302 24.43 9.23 8.51
C ALA A 302 25.83 9.63 9.03
N ASN A 303 26.65 8.67 9.45
CA ASN A 303 28.02 8.94 9.90
C ASN A 303 28.95 9.31 8.75
N ILE A 304 28.73 8.73 7.56
CA ILE A 304 29.53 9.03 6.35
C ILE A 304 29.27 10.46 5.87
N LEU A 305 28.02 10.94 5.96
CA LEU A 305 27.66 12.29 5.53
C LEU A 305 28.18 13.40 6.46
N LYS A 306 28.46 13.10 7.73
CA LYS A 306 28.85 14.13 8.72
C LYS A 306 29.99 15.04 8.28
N PRO A 307 31.15 14.53 7.79
CA PRO A 307 32.25 15.38 7.38
C PRO A 307 31.87 16.35 6.25
N TYR A 308 31.09 15.89 5.27
CA TYR A 308 30.67 16.67 4.11
C TYR A 308 29.62 17.73 4.47
N LEU A 309 28.71 17.41 5.41
CA LEU A 309 27.75 18.38 5.96
C LEU A 309 28.42 19.46 6.81
N GLU A 310 29.60 19.21 7.38
CA GLU A 310 30.39 20.16 8.17
C GLU A 310 31.24 21.08 7.30
N ASN A 311 31.86 20.53 6.27
CA ASN A 311 32.79 21.28 5.42
C ASN A 311 32.09 22.25 4.47
N GLY A 312 30.78 22.07 4.19
CA GLY A 312 29.97 22.95 3.35
C GLY A 312 30.38 23.02 1.88
N VAL A 313 31.27 22.12 1.41
CA VAL A 313 31.69 22.02 0.02
C VAL A 313 30.56 21.55 -0.87
N ILE A 314 29.79 20.59 -0.37
CA ILE A 314 28.56 20.08 -1.00
C ILE A 314 27.38 20.60 -0.21
N ARG A 315 26.33 21.06 -0.89
CA ARG A 315 25.05 21.38 -0.27
C ARG A 315 24.10 20.22 -0.40
N PHE A 316 23.31 19.96 0.63
CA PHE A 316 22.39 18.84 0.65
C PHE A 316 20.94 19.33 0.73
N ILE A 317 20.05 18.66 0.01
CA ILE A 317 18.60 18.77 0.18
C ILE A 317 18.11 17.39 0.54
N GLY A 318 17.46 17.22 1.70
CA GLY A 318 16.83 15.96 2.08
C GLY A 318 15.33 16.06 1.95
N SER A 319 14.65 14.95 1.69
CA SER A 319 13.19 14.84 1.81
C SER A 319 12.79 13.67 2.70
N THR A 320 11.69 13.82 3.43
CA THR A 320 11.10 12.76 4.28
C THR A 320 9.65 13.08 4.60
N THR A 321 8.92 12.13 5.16
CA THR A 321 7.58 12.36 5.73
C THR A 321 7.66 12.76 7.20
N TYR A 322 6.56 13.28 7.78
CA TYR A 322 6.51 13.63 9.21
C TYR A 322 6.70 12.41 10.11
N ASP A 323 6.08 11.29 9.75
CA ASP A 323 6.20 10.04 10.52
C ASP A 323 7.61 9.50 10.53
N GLU A 324 8.25 9.45 9.37
CA GLU A 324 9.62 8.96 9.21
C GLU A 324 10.64 9.92 9.83
N PHE A 325 10.41 11.22 9.72
CA PHE A 325 11.20 12.22 10.41
C PHE A 325 11.21 11.95 11.93
N ASN A 326 10.03 11.78 12.54
CA ASN A 326 9.91 11.56 13.98
C ASN A 326 10.47 10.21 14.42
N ARG A 327 10.29 9.17 13.61
CA ARG A 327 10.75 7.80 13.94
C ARG A 327 12.25 7.63 13.81
N TYR A 328 12.86 8.18 12.77
CA TYR A 328 14.24 7.91 12.38
C TYR A 328 15.14 9.14 12.49
N VAL A 329 14.80 10.25 11.80
CA VAL A 329 15.68 11.40 11.62
C VAL A 329 15.81 12.22 12.91
N ALA A 330 14.71 12.50 13.60
CA ALA A 330 14.70 13.32 14.83
C ALA A 330 15.54 12.74 15.96
N ARG A 331 15.72 11.41 15.98
CA ARG A 331 16.55 10.71 16.94
C ARG A 331 18.05 10.91 16.71
N GLN A 332 18.45 11.22 15.49
CA GLN A 332 19.84 11.48 15.09
C GLN A 332 20.19 12.96 15.29
N LYS A 333 20.43 13.38 16.53
CA LYS A 333 20.73 14.77 16.89
C LYS A 333 21.89 15.38 16.11
N SER A 334 22.87 14.57 15.70
CA SER A 334 24.01 15.00 14.89
C SER A 334 23.63 15.43 13.47
N LEU A 335 22.66 14.75 12.84
CA LEU A 335 22.10 15.07 11.52
C LEU A 335 21.18 16.28 11.59
N VAL A 336 20.19 16.24 12.51
CA VAL A 336 19.17 17.30 12.63
C VAL A 336 19.79 18.68 12.86
N ARG A 337 20.89 18.77 13.61
CA ARG A 337 21.59 20.05 13.85
C ARG A 337 22.16 20.69 12.61
N ARG A 338 22.37 19.95 11.53
CA ARG A 338 22.98 20.41 10.27
C ARG A 338 21.97 20.67 9.18
N PHE A 339 20.75 20.19 9.34
CA PHE A 339 19.65 20.45 8.44
C PHE A 339 18.75 21.57 8.99
N GLN A 340 18.14 22.33 8.09
CA GLN A 340 17.06 23.25 8.40
C GLN A 340 15.76 22.67 7.88
N GLN A 341 14.87 22.31 8.78
CA GLN A 341 13.55 21.81 8.44
C GLN A 341 12.73 22.88 7.72
N ILE A 342 12.10 22.48 6.62
CA ILE A 342 11.13 23.22 5.84
C ILE A 342 9.89 22.33 5.70
N ASP A 343 8.79 22.77 6.28
CA ASP A 343 7.54 22.05 6.22
C ASP A 343 6.86 22.29 4.87
N ILE A 344 6.53 21.18 4.18
CA ILE A 344 5.83 21.17 2.90
C ILE A 344 4.42 20.66 3.15
N ALA A 345 3.52 21.57 3.47
CA ALA A 345 2.12 21.24 3.75
C ALA A 345 1.34 20.86 2.47
N GLU A 346 0.20 20.18 2.61
CA GLU A 346 -0.75 19.99 1.51
C GLU A 346 -1.19 21.37 0.97
N PRO A 347 -1.18 21.60 -0.35
CA PRO A 347 -1.59 22.88 -0.91
C PRO A 347 -3.07 23.17 -0.66
N SER A 348 -3.44 24.45 -0.61
CA SER A 348 -4.85 24.84 -0.60
C SER A 348 -5.57 24.32 -1.85
N ILE A 349 -6.89 24.21 -1.79
CA ILE A 349 -7.69 23.77 -2.95
C ILE A 349 -7.41 24.66 -4.18
N ASP A 350 -7.33 25.97 -3.98
CA ASP A 350 -7.11 26.93 -5.08
C ASP A 350 -5.68 26.82 -5.64
N ASP A 351 -4.68 26.60 -4.78
CA ASP A 351 -3.31 26.34 -5.22
C ASP A 351 -3.20 25.02 -5.96
N ALA A 352 -3.84 23.97 -5.44
CA ALA A 352 -3.88 22.67 -6.11
C ALA A 352 -4.55 22.76 -7.49
N ILE A 353 -5.63 23.54 -7.64
CA ILE A 353 -6.27 23.79 -8.95
C ILE A 353 -5.29 24.47 -9.89
N ARG A 354 -4.51 25.46 -9.42
CA ARG A 354 -3.48 26.13 -10.25
C ARG A 354 -2.38 25.15 -10.67
N ILE A 355 -1.89 24.35 -9.73
CA ILE A 355 -0.86 23.33 -9.99
C ILE A 355 -1.36 22.34 -11.05
N VAL A 356 -2.50 21.72 -10.79
CA VAL A 356 -3.07 20.68 -11.67
C VAL A 356 -3.43 21.24 -13.04
N SER A 357 -3.98 22.46 -13.11
CA SER A 357 -4.28 23.12 -14.38
C SER A 357 -3.05 23.35 -15.25
N GLY A 358 -1.92 23.66 -14.63
CA GLY A 358 -0.66 23.84 -15.33
C GLY A 358 0.00 22.54 -15.79
N LEU A 359 -0.32 21.42 -15.15
CA LEU A 359 0.16 20.09 -15.54
C LEU A 359 -0.65 19.48 -16.69
N LEU A 360 -1.93 19.88 -16.86
CA LEU A 360 -2.83 19.34 -17.88
C LEU A 360 -2.24 19.28 -19.29
N PRO A 361 -1.57 20.32 -19.84
CA PRO A 361 -1.02 20.26 -21.19
C PRO A 361 0.00 19.12 -21.39
N GLY A 362 0.75 18.76 -20.34
CA GLY A 362 1.68 17.63 -20.36
C GLY A 362 0.93 16.31 -20.53
N TYR A 363 -0.11 16.08 -19.73
CA TYR A 363 -0.95 14.89 -19.79
C TYR A 363 -1.78 14.82 -21.09
N GLU A 364 -2.27 15.96 -21.60
CA GLU A 364 -2.94 16.05 -22.91
C GLU A 364 -2.03 15.56 -24.05
N LYS A 365 -0.75 15.96 -23.99
CA LYS A 365 0.24 15.55 -24.99
C LYS A 365 0.62 14.07 -24.83
N PHE A 366 0.76 13.60 -23.62
CA PHE A 366 1.17 12.22 -23.33
C PHE A 366 0.10 11.22 -23.81
N HIS A 367 -1.16 11.38 -23.38
CA HIS A 367 -2.27 10.48 -23.74
C HIS A 367 -2.92 10.78 -25.09
N GLY A 368 -2.54 11.87 -25.78
CA GLY A 368 -3.20 12.29 -27.03
C GLY A 368 -4.67 12.68 -26.87
N VAL A 369 -5.08 13.11 -25.68
CA VAL A 369 -6.45 13.47 -25.33
C VAL A 369 -6.60 14.98 -25.08
N LYS A 370 -7.82 15.45 -24.94
CA LYS A 370 -8.14 16.80 -24.49
C LYS A 370 -9.05 16.75 -23.26
N TYR A 371 -8.65 17.38 -22.17
CA TYR A 371 -9.50 17.50 -20.98
C TYR A 371 -10.52 18.61 -21.17
N ALA A 372 -11.74 18.36 -20.68
CA ALA A 372 -12.80 19.36 -20.69
C ALA A 372 -12.45 20.55 -19.82
N LYS A 373 -13.01 21.73 -20.15
CA LYS A 373 -12.86 22.94 -19.33
C LYS A 373 -13.34 22.67 -17.89
N GLY A 374 -12.52 22.98 -16.90
CA GLY A 374 -12.83 22.74 -15.49
C GLY A 374 -12.49 21.31 -15.01
N ALA A 375 -11.81 20.49 -15.80
CA ALA A 375 -11.39 19.13 -15.40
C ALA A 375 -10.45 19.17 -14.19
N ALA A 376 -9.48 20.09 -14.14
CA ALA A 376 -8.59 20.27 -13.00
C ALA A 376 -9.33 20.65 -11.71
N GLU A 377 -10.25 21.60 -11.80
CA GLU A 377 -11.08 22.01 -10.67
C GLU A 377 -11.94 20.84 -10.17
N TYR A 378 -12.57 20.12 -11.10
CA TYR A 378 -13.32 18.92 -10.77
C TYR A 378 -12.44 17.89 -10.06
N ALA A 379 -11.29 17.54 -10.64
CA ALA A 379 -10.39 16.55 -10.08
C ALA A 379 -9.96 16.94 -8.65
N VAL A 380 -9.51 18.16 -8.43
CA VAL A 380 -9.04 18.63 -7.11
C VAL A 380 -10.17 18.61 -6.08
N ARG A 381 -11.34 19.21 -6.39
CA ARG A 381 -12.45 19.31 -5.42
C ARG A 381 -13.00 17.94 -5.04
N TYR A 382 -13.20 17.07 -6.02
CA TYR A 382 -13.82 15.77 -5.78
C TYR A 382 -12.83 14.78 -5.16
N THR A 383 -11.55 14.76 -5.55
CA THR A 383 -10.55 13.92 -4.86
C THR A 383 -10.29 14.41 -3.44
N SER A 384 -10.29 15.73 -3.20
CA SER A 384 -10.20 16.28 -1.84
C SER A 384 -11.35 15.82 -0.94
N ARG A 385 -12.54 15.67 -1.52
CA ARG A 385 -13.75 15.24 -0.81
C ARG A 385 -13.81 13.73 -0.57
N TYR A 386 -13.48 12.92 -1.57
CA TYR A 386 -13.73 11.48 -1.56
C TYR A 386 -12.47 10.62 -1.34
N MET A 387 -11.26 11.17 -1.54
CA MET A 387 -9.98 10.52 -1.28
C MET A 387 -9.28 11.18 -0.10
N LYS A 388 -9.49 10.66 1.11
CA LYS A 388 -8.93 11.22 2.35
C LYS A 388 -7.63 10.56 2.79
N ASP A 389 -7.27 9.44 2.18
CA ASP A 389 -6.05 8.66 2.44
C ASP A 389 -4.83 9.16 1.67
N ARG A 390 -5.00 10.11 0.75
CA ARG A 390 -3.95 10.71 -0.10
C ARG A 390 -4.02 12.22 -0.07
N PHE A 391 -2.94 12.86 -0.48
CA PHE A 391 -2.77 14.32 -0.42
C PHE A 391 -2.79 14.97 -1.80
N LEU A 392 -3.19 16.23 -1.86
CA LEU A 392 -3.09 17.07 -3.06
C LEU A 392 -1.63 17.51 -3.27
N PRO A 393 -1.20 17.71 -4.52
CA PRO A 393 -1.97 17.59 -5.78
C PRO A 393 -2.00 16.17 -6.34
N ASP A 394 -1.22 15.23 -5.81
CA ASP A 394 -0.97 13.89 -6.36
C ASP A 394 -2.27 13.13 -6.67
N LYS A 395 -3.19 13.02 -5.69
CA LYS A 395 -4.48 12.33 -5.88
C LYS A 395 -5.33 12.90 -7.02
N ALA A 396 -5.23 14.21 -7.31
CA ALA A 396 -5.96 14.83 -8.41
C ALA A 396 -5.26 14.58 -9.76
N VAL A 397 -3.94 14.55 -9.76
CA VAL A 397 -3.12 14.19 -10.90
C VAL A 397 -3.36 12.73 -11.28
N ASP A 398 -3.34 11.81 -10.33
CA ASP A 398 -3.64 10.38 -10.54
C ASP A 398 -5.03 10.17 -11.19
N LEU A 399 -6.05 10.90 -10.75
CA LEU A 399 -7.38 10.82 -11.35
C LEU A 399 -7.37 11.25 -12.83
N LEU A 400 -6.65 12.32 -13.15
CA LEU A 400 -6.54 12.81 -14.52
C LEU A 400 -5.75 11.85 -15.39
N ASP A 401 -4.63 11.33 -14.90
CA ASP A 401 -3.79 10.37 -15.58
C ASP A 401 -4.56 9.08 -15.90
N GLU A 402 -5.23 8.49 -14.91
CA GLU A 402 -6.07 7.30 -15.06
C GLU A 402 -7.21 7.52 -16.06
N ALA A 403 -7.84 8.71 -16.04
CA ALA A 403 -8.90 9.05 -16.99
C ALA A 403 -8.34 9.24 -18.41
N GLY A 404 -7.15 9.78 -18.56
CA GLY A 404 -6.42 9.89 -19.82
C GLY A 404 -6.10 8.51 -20.39
N ALA A 405 -5.49 7.64 -19.58
CA ALA A 405 -5.16 6.26 -19.94
C ALA A 405 -6.43 5.45 -20.28
N TYR A 406 -7.52 5.63 -19.53
CA TYR A 406 -8.80 4.99 -19.86
C TYR A 406 -9.30 5.42 -21.25
N ARG A 407 -9.21 6.72 -21.58
CA ARG A 407 -9.65 7.22 -22.89
C ARG A 407 -8.74 6.74 -24.02
N GLU A 408 -7.46 6.62 -23.79
CA GLU A 408 -6.50 6.06 -24.74
C GLU A 408 -6.82 4.58 -25.07
N THR A 409 -7.11 3.78 -24.05
CA THR A 409 -7.47 2.36 -24.22
C THR A 409 -8.90 2.13 -24.72
N HIS A 410 -9.82 3.09 -24.52
CA HIS A 410 -11.22 3.05 -24.95
C HIS A 410 -11.57 4.30 -25.77
N PRO A 411 -11.07 4.40 -27.01
CA PRO A 411 -11.27 5.57 -27.85
C PRO A 411 -12.73 5.71 -28.29
N LEU A 412 -13.20 6.96 -28.39
CA LEU A 412 -14.51 7.27 -28.93
C LEU A 412 -14.48 7.08 -30.45
N THR A 413 -15.32 6.18 -30.95
CA THR A 413 -15.42 5.87 -32.42
C THR A 413 -15.95 7.02 -33.23
N THR A 414 -16.65 7.96 -32.61
CA THR A 414 -17.33 9.08 -33.28
C THR A 414 -16.48 10.36 -33.37
N GLN A 415 -15.33 10.42 -32.71
CA GLN A 415 -14.50 11.62 -32.62
C GLN A 415 -13.06 11.36 -33.02
N LYS A 416 -12.51 12.15 -33.96
CA LYS A 416 -11.08 12.10 -34.31
C LYS A 416 -10.16 12.55 -33.14
N ARG A 417 -10.61 13.51 -32.33
CA ARG A 417 -9.90 14.02 -31.18
C ARG A 417 -10.51 13.46 -29.92
N GLN A 418 -9.76 12.66 -29.20
CA GLN A 418 -10.23 12.03 -27.98
C GLN A 418 -10.38 13.07 -26.86
N SER A 419 -11.48 12.99 -26.11
CA SER A 419 -11.75 13.93 -25.02
C SER A 419 -12.06 13.22 -23.71
N VAL A 420 -11.57 13.80 -22.62
CA VAL A 420 -11.90 13.40 -21.23
C VAL A 420 -12.87 14.42 -20.68
N ASP A 421 -14.13 14.00 -20.52
CA ASP A 421 -15.21 14.82 -20.00
C ASP A 421 -15.43 14.59 -18.49
N ARG A 422 -16.27 15.42 -17.87
CA ARG A 422 -16.61 15.27 -16.44
C ARG A 422 -17.25 13.92 -16.11
N LYS A 423 -18.01 13.36 -17.05
CA LYS A 423 -18.65 12.06 -16.84
C LYS A 423 -17.62 10.97 -16.70
N LEU A 424 -16.62 10.93 -17.58
CA LEU A 424 -15.52 9.97 -17.48
C LEU A 424 -14.73 10.15 -16.18
N LEU A 425 -14.40 11.39 -15.80
CA LEU A 425 -13.74 11.66 -14.51
C LEU A 425 -14.56 11.16 -13.33
N SER A 426 -15.89 11.34 -13.38
CA SER A 426 -16.80 10.81 -12.37
C SER A 426 -16.79 9.28 -12.31
N ASP A 427 -16.87 8.62 -13.47
CA ASP A 427 -16.89 7.16 -13.55
C ASP A 427 -15.55 6.55 -13.08
N VAL A 428 -14.43 7.18 -13.40
CA VAL A 428 -13.10 6.75 -12.94
C VAL A 428 -12.96 6.96 -11.42
N LEU A 429 -13.34 8.13 -10.92
CA LEU A 429 -13.32 8.44 -9.49
C LEU A 429 -14.18 7.47 -8.68
N ALA A 430 -15.38 7.14 -9.19
CA ALA A 430 -16.28 6.17 -8.57
C ALA A 430 -15.61 4.80 -8.40
N LYS A 431 -14.89 4.34 -9.42
CA LYS A 431 -14.14 3.08 -9.40
C LYS A 431 -12.99 3.14 -8.40
N LEU A 432 -12.21 4.22 -8.39
CA LEU A 432 -11.07 4.42 -7.47
C LEU A 432 -11.53 4.45 -6.02
N CYS A 433 -12.60 5.20 -5.73
CA CYS A 433 -13.16 5.32 -4.38
C CYS A 433 -14.08 4.16 -3.99
N LYS A 434 -14.43 3.25 -4.93
CA LYS A 434 -15.39 2.15 -4.76
C LYS A 434 -16.76 2.62 -4.27
N ILE A 435 -17.23 3.75 -4.81
CA ILE A 435 -18.56 4.33 -4.59
C ILE A 435 -19.40 4.21 -5.86
N ASP A 436 -20.72 4.33 -5.72
CA ASP A 436 -21.59 4.33 -6.91
C ASP A 436 -21.33 5.61 -7.73
N ALA A 437 -21.15 5.46 -9.06
CA ALA A 437 -20.95 6.59 -9.97
C ALA A 437 -22.11 7.60 -9.91
N ASP A 438 -23.30 7.12 -9.61
CA ASP A 438 -24.48 7.97 -9.41
C ASP A 438 -24.34 8.92 -8.21
N VAL A 439 -23.45 8.61 -7.27
CA VAL A 439 -23.13 9.45 -6.10
C VAL A 439 -22.40 10.73 -6.50
N LEU A 440 -21.66 10.69 -7.61
CA LEU A 440 -20.83 11.79 -8.11
C LEU A 440 -21.53 12.66 -9.16
N LYS A 441 -22.75 12.30 -9.62
CA LYS A 441 -23.49 13.08 -10.60
C LYS A 441 -24.03 14.37 -9.95
N GLU A 442 -23.76 15.49 -10.59
CA GLU A 442 -24.43 16.76 -10.32
C GLU A 442 -25.91 16.62 -10.68
N GLY A 443 -26.85 16.92 -9.78
CA GLY A 443 -28.29 16.76 -9.99
C GLY A 443 -28.97 15.88 -8.96
N ARG A 444 -28.40 15.79 -7.75
CA ARG A 444 -28.84 14.95 -6.64
C ARG A 444 -30.09 15.40 -5.91
N ASP A 445 -30.57 16.58 -6.17
CA ASP A 445 -31.74 17.12 -5.47
C ASP A 445 -32.96 16.21 -5.68
N ASP A 446 -33.11 15.59 -6.86
CA ASP A 446 -34.22 14.69 -7.15
C ASP A 446 -34.21 13.40 -6.30
N ARG A 447 -33.03 12.78 -6.08
CA ARG A 447 -32.95 11.57 -5.23
C ARG A 447 -33.13 11.87 -3.75
N LEU A 448 -32.64 13.01 -3.28
CA LEU A 448 -32.87 13.43 -1.89
C LEU A 448 -34.34 13.81 -1.67
N MET A 449 -35.04 14.29 -2.70
CA MET A 449 -36.49 14.54 -2.65
C MET A 449 -37.30 13.26 -2.50
N THR A 450 -36.94 12.19 -3.21
CA THR A 450 -37.67 10.91 -3.17
C THR A 450 -37.20 9.97 -2.07
N LEU A 451 -36.11 10.29 -1.36
CA LEU A 451 -35.45 9.42 -0.39
C LEU A 451 -36.41 8.90 0.68
N ALA A 452 -37.27 9.77 1.22
CA ALA A 452 -38.25 9.38 2.23
C ALA A 452 -39.23 8.33 1.70
N ASP A 453 -39.80 8.56 0.49
CA ASP A 453 -40.76 7.66 -0.13
C ASP A 453 -40.11 6.32 -0.49
N ASP A 454 -38.89 6.34 -1.03
CA ASP A 454 -38.16 5.12 -1.42
C ASP A 454 -37.75 4.29 -0.20
N MET A 455 -37.44 4.92 0.94
CA MET A 455 -37.21 4.23 2.21
C MET A 455 -38.49 3.68 2.80
N LYS A 456 -39.61 4.44 2.82
CA LYS A 456 -40.93 4.01 3.33
C LYS A 456 -41.51 2.81 2.56
N ARG A 457 -41.23 2.70 1.25
CA ARG A 457 -41.56 1.50 0.46
C ARG A 457 -40.86 0.23 0.92
N GLN A 458 -39.72 0.34 1.59
CA GLN A 458 -38.90 -0.79 2.03
C GLN A 458 -38.97 -1.02 3.53
N ILE A 459 -39.33 0.01 4.30
CA ILE A 459 -39.41 0.01 5.78
C ILE A 459 -40.85 0.29 6.16
N TYR A 460 -41.47 -0.64 6.83
CA TYR A 460 -42.88 -0.58 7.11
C TYR A 460 -43.16 -0.10 8.54
N GLY A 461 -44.12 0.81 8.70
CA GLY A 461 -44.64 1.27 9.98
C GLY A 461 -43.67 2.08 10.85
N GLN A 462 -42.56 2.58 10.25
CA GLN A 462 -41.59 3.44 10.92
C GLN A 462 -41.48 4.80 10.23
N ASP A 463 -42.59 5.30 9.68
CA ASP A 463 -42.58 6.51 8.82
C ASP A 463 -42.01 7.70 9.51
N THR A 464 -42.33 7.97 10.77
CA THR A 464 -41.79 9.08 11.57
C THR A 464 -40.30 8.94 11.81
N ALA A 465 -39.79 7.71 12.00
CA ALA A 465 -38.36 7.48 12.16
C ALA A 465 -37.62 7.71 10.83
N VAL A 466 -38.18 7.27 9.71
CA VAL A 466 -37.65 7.48 8.37
C VAL A 466 -37.58 8.97 8.04
N ASP A 467 -38.68 9.72 8.31
CA ASP A 467 -38.72 11.18 8.03
C ASP A 467 -37.64 11.92 8.79
N LYS A 468 -37.43 11.64 10.08
CA LYS A 468 -36.36 12.24 10.86
C LYS A 468 -34.94 11.90 10.36
N VAL A 469 -34.73 10.65 9.94
CA VAL A 469 -33.44 10.24 9.35
C VAL A 469 -33.19 11.02 8.06
N VAL A 470 -34.19 11.11 7.20
CA VAL A 470 -34.08 11.82 5.91
C VAL A 470 -33.88 13.31 6.13
N GLU A 471 -34.62 13.93 7.06
CA GLU A 471 -34.46 15.35 7.42
C GLU A 471 -33.02 15.64 7.88
N ALA A 472 -32.45 14.83 8.78
CA ALA A 472 -31.07 15.00 9.23
C ALA A 472 -30.05 14.91 8.07
N VAL A 473 -30.25 13.96 7.14
CA VAL A 473 -29.40 13.81 5.95
C VAL A 473 -29.56 15.00 4.99
N GLN A 474 -30.78 15.47 4.77
CA GLN A 474 -31.06 16.62 3.90
C GLN A 474 -30.45 17.90 4.46
N MET A 475 -30.58 18.17 5.77
CA MET A 475 -29.92 19.32 6.43
C MET A 475 -28.41 19.30 6.23
N ALA A 476 -27.77 18.15 6.43
CA ALA A 476 -26.35 18.01 6.25
C ALA A 476 -25.92 18.23 4.78
N LYS A 477 -26.68 17.67 3.83
CA LYS A 477 -26.38 17.84 2.39
C LYS A 477 -26.66 19.25 1.87
N ALA A 478 -27.56 19.98 2.53
CA ALA A 478 -27.81 21.39 2.25
C ALA A 478 -26.71 22.33 2.81
N GLY A 479 -25.71 21.79 3.52
CA GLY A 479 -24.61 22.59 4.11
C GLY A 479 -25.05 23.38 5.35
N LEU A 480 -26.17 22.97 6.00
CA LEU A 480 -26.68 23.61 7.21
C LEU A 480 -26.18 22.93 8.50
N ALA A 481 -25.40 21.85 8.37
CA ALA A 481 -24.73 21.22 9.50
C ALA A 481 -23.44 21.98 9.87
N GLU A 482 -22.96 21.82 11.11
CA GLU A 482 -21.70 22.43 11.56
C GLU A 482 -20.48 21.82 10.83
N ASP A 483 -19.57 22.67 10.31
CA ASP A 483 -18.47 22.29 9.42
C ASP A 483 -17.46 21.28 10.02
N GLN A 484 -17.40 21.13 11.33
CA GLN A 484 -16.44 20.25 12.00
C GLN A 484 -17.09 19.01 12.65
N LYS A 485 -18.34 18.70 12.30
CA LYS A 485 -19.07 17.56 12.83
C LYS A 485 -19.34 16.51 11.74
N PRO A 486 -19.58 15.24 12.11
CA PRO A 486 -20.08 14.24 11.18
C PRO A 486 -21.37 14.71 10.51
N MET A 487 -21.66 14.18 9.31
CA MET A 487 -22.86 14.54 8.54
C MET A 487 -24.14 14.44 9.38
N ALA A 488 -24.29 13.35 10.13
CA ALA A 488 -25.33 13.19 11.15
C ALA A 488 -24.86 12.15 12.18
N SER A 489 -25.28 12.33 13.44
CA SER A 489 -25.06 11.40 14.55
C SER A 489 -26.41 11.06 15.18
N LEU A 490 -26.95 9.87 14.85
CA LEU A 490 -28.32 9.47 15.20
C LEU A 490 -28.31 8.30 16.17
N LEU A 491 -29.13 8.40 17.23
CA LEU A 491 -29.38 7.28 18.16
C LEU A 491 -30.75 6.68 17.91
N PHE A 492 -30.79 5.43 17.47
CA PHE A 492 -32.01 4.66 17.25
C PHE A 492 -32.38 3.86 18.50
N VAL A 493 -33.51 4.17 19.07
CA VAL A 493 -34.01 3.55 20.32
C VAL A 493 -35.29 2.79 20.06
N GLY A 494 -35.37 1.58 20.55
CA GLY A 494 -36.59 0.77 20.43
C GLY A 494 -36.36 -0.71 20.70
N PRO A 495 -37.39 -1.53 20.71
CA PRO A 495 -37.31 -2.98 20.93
C PRO A 495 -36.44 -3.69 19.89
N THR A 496 -36.06 -4.92 20.20
CA THR A 496 -35.34 -5.77 19.25
C THR A 496 -36.25 -6.15 18.08
N GLY A 497 -35.74 -6.15 16.85
CA GLY A 497 -36.47 -6.63 15.68
C GLY A 497 -37.45 -5.65 15.05
N VAL A 498 -37.54 -4.37 15.50
CA VAL A 498 -38.41 -3.33 14.90
C VAL A 498 -37.87 -2.66 13.66
N GLY A 499 -36.66 -3.04 13.21
CA GLY A 499 -36.08 -2.54 11.94
C GLY A 499 -34.97 -1.50 12.07
N LYS A 500 -34.40 -1.20 13.24
CA LYS A 500 -33.31 -0.21 13.44
C LYS A 500 -32.15 -0.42 12.51
N THR A 501 -31.58 -1.62 12.47
CA THR A 501 -30.46 -1.99 11.59
C THR A 501 -30.86 -2.00 10.11
N GLU A 502 -32.14 -2.33 9.81
CA GLU A 502 -32.66 -2.32 8.43
C GLU A 502 -32.76 -0.90 7.87
N VAL A 503 -33.16 0.10 8.69
CA VAL A 503 -33.17 1.51 8.30
C VAL A 503 -31.78 1.96 7.89
N ALA A 504 -30.74 1.65 8.69
CA ALA A 504 -29.36 1.98 8.35
C ALA A 504 -28.91 1.33 7.03
N ARG A 505 -29.30 0.06 6.80
CA ARG A 505 -28.97 -0.67 5.58
C ARG A 505 -29.66 -0.10 4.34
N VAL A 506 -30.97 0.22 4.47
CA VAL A 506 -31.74 0.80 3.37
C VAL A 506 -31.24 2.22 3.06
N LEU A 507 -30.93 3.03 4.07
CA LEU A 507 -30.35 4.36 3.90
C LEU A 507 -29.04 4.29 3.12
N ALA A 508 -28.11 3.39 3.53
CA ALA A 508 -26.84 3.22 2.83
C ALA A 508 -27.04 2.84 1.36
N ASN A 509 -27.95 1.91 1.07
CA ASN A 509 -28.27 1.49 -0.29
C ASN A 509 -28.88 2.63 -1.13
N GLN A 510 -29.82 3.41 -0.57
CA GLN A 510 -30.47 4.53 -1.27
C GLN A 510 -29.50 5.68 -1.55
N LEU A 511 -28.56 5.92 -0.62
CA LEU A 511 -27.51 6.90 -0.80
C LEU A 511 -26.37 6.40 -1.72
N GLY A 512 -26.34 5.09 -2.06
CA GLY A 512 -25.27 4.49 -2.84
C GLY A 512 -23.91 4.47 -2.13
N VAL A 513 -23.91 4.42 -0.78
CA VAL A 513 -22.72 4.38 0.06
C VAL A 513 -22.62 3.05 0.80
N ARG A 514 -21.43 2.72 1.31
CA ARG A 514 -21.23 1.49 2.07
C ARG A 514 -21.81 1.59 3.48
N LEU A 515 -22.32 0.47 3.97
CA LEU A 515 -22.64 0.28 5.38
C LEU A 515 -21.43 -0.39 6.06
N VAL A 516 -20.83 0.33 7.00
CA VAL A 516 -19.78 -0.19 7.90
C VAL A 516 -20.43 -0.46 9.25
N ARG A 517 -20.35 -1.70 9.75
CA ARG A 517 -21.03 -2.13 10.99
C ARG A 517 -20.02 -2.61 12.01
N PHE A 518 -20.18 -2.12 13.25
CA PHE A 518 -19.52 -2.63 14.45
C PHE A 518 -20.57 -3.08 15.46
N ASP A 519 -20.47 -4.31 15.94
CA ASP A 519 -21.32 -4.84 17.01
C ASP A 519 -20.66 -4.55 18.36
N MET A 520 -21.26 -3.70 19.15
CA MET A 520 -20.68 -3.24 20.41
C MET A 520 -20.63 -4.31 21.50
N SER A 521 -21.32 -5.43 21.32
CA SER A 521 -21.18 -6.58 22.21
C SER A 521 -19.77 -7.21 22.14
N GLU A 522 -19.06 -7.08 21.01
CA GLU A 522 -17.67 -7.53 20.87
C GLU A 522 -16.68 -6.60 21.59
N TYR A 523 -17.11 -5.40 21.96
CA TYR A 523 -16.31 -4.35 22.57
C TYR A 523 -16.73 -4.02 24.01
N ALA A 524 -17.28 -5.01 24.72
CA ALA A 524 -17.70 -4.86 26.10
C ALA A 524 -16.54 -4.81 27.10
N GLU A 525 -15.38 -5.33 26.73
CA GLU A 525 -14.21 -5.40 27.60
C GLU A 525 -13.18 -4.33 27.25
N LYS A 526 -12.41 -3.87 28.26
CA LYS A 526 -11.44 -2.79 28.11
C LYS A 526 -10.36 -3.06 27.05
N HIS A 527 -9.88 -4.29 26.95
CA HIS A 527 -8.89 -4.65 25.95
C HIS A 527 -9.43 -4.61 24.52
N ALA A 528 -10.73 -4.78 24.32
CA ALA A 528 -11.35 -4.69 23.01
C ALA A 528 -11.41 -3.25 22.48
N VAL A 529 -11.35 -2.22 23.36
CA VAL A 529 -11.29 -0.82 22.97
C VAL A 529 -10.02 -0.54 22.16
N ALA A 530 -8.90 -1.17 22.53
CA ALA A 530 -7.63 -1.05 21.79
C ALA A 530 -7.72 -1.57 20.35
N LYS A 531 -8.64 -2.50 20.05
CA LYS A 531 -8.86 -2.95 18.68
C LYS A 531 -9.49 -1.88 17.79
N LEU A 532 -10.29 -0.96 18.35
CA LEU A 532 -10.94 0.11 17.57
C LEU A 532 -9.97 1.21 17.17
N ILE A 533 -9.06 1.60 18.08
CA ILE A 533 -8.15 2.74 17.89
C ILE A 533 -6.66 2.34 17.82
N GLY A 534 -6.34 1.04 17.85
CA GLY A 534 -4.98 0.51 17.88
C GLY A 534 -4.45 0.30 19.31
N SER A 535 -3.47 -0.61 19.46
CA SER A 535 -2.80 -0.86 20.73
C SER A 535 -1.81 0.25 21.05
N PRO A 536 -1.63 0.64 22.32
CA PRO A 536 -0.60 1.57 22.73
C PRO A 536 0.82 1.07 22.40
N ALA A 537 1.77 2.00 22.21
CA ALA A 537 3.16 1.68 21.95
C ALA A 537 3.74 0.75 23.06
N GLY A 538 4.38 -0.35 22.66
CA GLY A 538 4.96 -1.34 23.56
C GLY A 538 4.07 -2.56 23.85
N TYR A 539 2.83 -2.61 23.36
CA TYR A 539 1.98 -3.79 23.44
C TYR A 539 1.98 -4.57 22.13
N VAL A 540 1.74 -5.89 22.21
CA VAL A 540 1.59 -6.76 21.04
C VAL A 540 0.44 -6.26 20.17
N GLY A 541 0.68 -6.13 18.85
CA GLY A 541 -0.32 -5.57 17.91
C GLY A 541 -0.29 -4.03 17.79
N TYR A 542 0.76 -3.35 18.25
CA TYR A 542 0.92 -1.90 18.03
C TYR A 542 1.04 -1.54 16.54
N GLU A 543 1.63 -2.44 15.74
CA GLU A 543 1.75 -2.26 14.28
C GLU A 543 0.41 -2.45 13.55
N ASP A 544 -0.56 -3.10 14.18
CA ASP A 544 -1.91 -3.20 13.68
C ASP A 544 -2.67 -1.91 13.99
N GLY A 545 -3.15 -1.20 12.97
CA GLY A 545 -3.94 0.03 13.13
C GLY A 545 -5.26 -0.18 13.89
N GLY A 546 -5.99 0.90 14.15
CA GLY A 546 -7.33 0.82 14.70
C GLY A 546 -8.34 0.36 13.66
N LEU A 547 -9.13 -0.67 13.97
CA LEU A 547 -10.16 -1.19 13.04
C LEU A 547 -11.15 -0.12 12.59
N LEU A 548 -11.53 0.80 13.49
CA LEU A 548 -12.44 1.90 13.19
C LEU A 548 -11.79 2.94 12.27
N THR A 549 -10.59 3.39 12.61
CA THR A 549 -9.85 4.38 11.84
C THR A 549 -9.51 3.85 10.44
N ASP A 550 -9.07 2.60 10.32
CA ASP A 550 -8.77 1.97 9.06
C ASP A 550 -10.02 1.77 8.17
N ALA A 551 -11.17 1.40 8.78
CA ALA A 551 -12.42 1.25 8.04
C ALA A 551 -12.88 2.60 7.44
N ILE A 552 -12.78 3.68 8.20
CA ILE A 552 -13.19 5.02 7.74
C ILE A 552 -12.19 5.58 6.72
N ARG A 553 -10.90 5.38 6.90
CA ARG A 553 -9.90 5.79 5.89
C ARG A 553 -10.13 5.09 4.54
N LYS A 554 -10.49 3.80 4.57
CA LYS A 554 -10.84 3.03 3.36
C LYS A 554 -12.18 3.43 2.74
N THR A 555 -13.11 3.95 3.55
CA THR A 555 -14.48 4.32 3.13
C THR A 555 -14.94 5.59 3.85
N PRO A 556 -14.38 6.76 3.46
CA PRO A 556 -14.66 8.02 4.16
C PRO A 556 -16.10 8.53 3.98
N ASN A 557 -16.82 8.04 2.98
CA ASN A 557 -18.24 8.33 2.76
C ASN A 557 -19.04 7.04 2.97
N CYS A 558 -19.60 6.87 4.17
CA CYS A 558 -20.32 5.67 4.55
C CYS A 558 -21.42 5.94 5.59
N VAL A 559 -22.31 4.99 5.72
CA VAL A 559 -23.16 4.87 6.91
C VAL A 559 -22.42 3.98 7.90
N LEU A 560 -22.04 4.55 9.05
CA LEU A 560 -21.36 3.86 10.12
C LEU A 560 -22.36 3.46 11.20
N LEU A 561 -22.56 2.17 11.36
CA LEU A 561 -23.52 1.60 12.31
C LEU A 561 -22.81 0.99 13.51
N PHE A 562 -23.08 1.51 14.69
CA PHE A 562 -22.73 0.91 15.98
C PHE A 562 -23.96 0.22 16.55
N ASP A 563 -23.98 -1.11 16.52
CA ASP A 563 -25.13 -1.88 16.97
C ASP A 563 -25.02 -2.21 18.47
N GLU A 564 -26.11 -2.08 19.24
CA GLU A 564 -26.20 -2.37 20.66
C GLU A 564 -25.21 -1.56 21.54
N ILE A 565 -25.20 -0.23 21.35
CA ILE A 565 -24.23 0.69 21.98
C ILE A 565 -24.21 0.61 23.52
N GLU A 566 -25.32 0.25 24.14
CA GLU A 566 -25.41 0.08 25.60
C GLU A 566 -24.55 -1.04 26.16
N LYS A 567 -24.04 -1.95 25.29
CA LYS A 567 -23.13 -3.02 25.67
C LYS A 567 -21.65 -2.62 25.60
N ALA A 568 -21.36 -1.47 24.99
CA ALA A 568 -19.99 -0.98 24.82
C ALA A 568 -19.32 -0.65 26.16
N HIS A 569 -18.00 -0.88 26.24
CA HIS A 569 -17.22 -0.43 27.39
C HIS A 569 -17.30 1.10 27.55
N PRO A 570 -17.36 1.64 28.78
CA PRO A 570 -17.46 3.09 29.04
C PRO A 570 -16.41 3.95 28.32
N ASP A 571 -15.20 3.43 28.13
CA ASP A 571 -14.12 4.18 27.45
C ASP A 571 -14.41 4.44 25.96
N ILE A 572 -15.27 3.62 25.32
CA ILE A 572 -15.68 3.81 23.92
C ILE A 572 -16.50 5.09 23.75
N TYR A 573 -17.29 5.47 24.76
CA TYR A 573 -18.04 6.72 24.70
C TYR A 573 -17.15 7.95 24.57
N ASN A 574 -15.94 7.92 25.13
CA ASN A 574 -14.96 9.02 24.96
C ASN A 574 -14.50 9.15 23.51
N ILE A 575 -14.37 8.00 22.81
CA ILE A 575 -14.03 7.98 21.37
C ILE A 575 -15.19 8.59 20.57
N PHE A 576 -16.43 8.21 20.89
CA PHE A 576 -17.59 8.76 20.21
C PHE A 576 -17.76 10.27 20.45
N LEU A 577 -17.50 10.76 21.67
CA LEU A 577 -17.50 12.19 21.97
C LEU A 577 -16.52 12.95 21.10
N GLN A 578 -15.28 12.42 20.98
CA GLN A 578 -14.25 13.04 20.11
C GLN A 578 -14.68 13.05 18.64
N VAL A 579 -15.22 11.93 18.13
CA VAL A 579 -15.69 11.85 16.74
C VAL A 579 -16.85 12.80 16.48
N MET A 580 -17.82 12.88 17.39
CA MET A 580 -19.00 13.75 17.24
C MET A 580 -18.66 15.25 17.35
N ASP A 581 -17.60 15.63 18.10
CA ASP A 581 -17.21 17.02 18.28
C ASP A 581 -16.31 17.53 17.15
N TYR A 582 -15.39 16.67 16.65
CA TYR A 582 -14.32 17.11 15.74
C TYR A 582 -14.36 16.41 14.38
N ALA A 583 -15.30 15.49 14.14
CA ALA A 583 -15.35 14.63 12.95
C ALA A 583 -13.99 14.00 12.62
N SER A 584 -13.18 13.73 13.62
CA SER A 584 -11.85 13.15 13.42
C SER A 584 -11.43 12.29 14.59
N LEU A 585 -10.71 11.22 14.27
CA LEU A 585 -10.13 10.30 15.24
C LEU A 585 -8.71 9.97 14.81
N THR A 586 -7.77 10.10 15.73
CA THR A 586 -6.37 9.72 15.51
C THR A 586 -6.10 8.42 16.22
N ASP A 587 -5.56 7.44 15.49
CA ASP A 587 -5.18 6.15 16.06
C ASP A 587 -3.86 6.24 16.85
N ASN A 588 -3.49 5.15 17.53
CA ASN A 588 -2.27 5.09 18.31
C ASN A 588 -0.99 5.11 17.46
N ARG A 589 -1.08 4.97 16.14
CA ARG A 589 0.02 5.18 15.18
C ARG A 589 0.15 6.64 14.72
N GLY A 590 -0.72 7.54 15.17
CA GLY A 590 -0.77 8.92 14.73
C GLY A 590 -1.54 9.16 13.43
N GLN A 591 -2.18 8.13 12.89
CA GLN A 591 -2.93 8.25 11.64
C GLN A 591 -4.33 8.77 11.91
N ARG A 592 -4.71 9.84 11.21
CA ARG A 592 -6.01 10.50 11.36
C ARG A 592 -7.05 9.93 10.40
N ALA A 593 -8.24 9.64 10.89
CA ALA A 593 -9.44 9.32 10.11
C ALA A 593 -10.42 10.49 10.15
N ASP A 594 -10.99 10.84 8.99
CA ASP A 594 -11.95 11.95 8.82
C ASP A 594 -13.38 11.39 8.73
N PHE A 595 -14.28 11.89 9.58
CA PHE A 595 -15.68 11.48 9.70
C PHE A 595 -16.67 12.53 9.16
N GLN A 596 -16.22 13.60 8.51
CA GLN A 596 -17.09 14.68 8.03
C GLN A 596 -18.18 14.21 7.07
N GLU A 597 -17.89 13.27 6.18
CA GLU A 597 -18.85 12.70 5.23
C GLU A 597 -19.51 11.40 5.74
N VAL A 598 -19.39 11.09 7.04
CA VAL A 598 -19.94 9.88 7.65
C VAL A 598 -21.27 10.17 8.31
N ILE A 599 -22.26 9.29 8.06
CA ILE A 599 -23.51 9.25 8.81
C ILE A 599 -23.36 8.20 9.92
N ILE A 600 -23.32 8.64 11.16
CA ILE A 600 -23.19 7.76 12.33
C ILE A 600 -24.58 7.38 12.82
N ILE A 601 -24.85 6.08 12.88
CA ILE A 601 -26.07 5.51 13.43
C ILE A 601 -25.69 4.59 14.58
N MET A 602 -26.27 4.82 15.72
CA MET A 602 -26.10 4.00 16.91
C MET A 602 -27.43 3.37 17.26
N THR A 603 -27.47 2.06 17.51
CA THR A 603 -28.72 1.41 17.94
C THR A 603 -28.68 1.06 19.41
N SER A 604 -29.80 1.17 20.08
CA SER A 604 -29.95 0.77 21.47
C SER A 604 -31.31 0.09 21.73
N ASN A 605 -31.27 -0.91 22.59
CA ASN A 605 -32.42 -1.56 23.14
C ASN A 605 -32.78 -1.04 24.56
N ALA A 606 -32.04 -0.02 25.03
CA ALA A 606 -32.26 0.56 26.34
C ALA A 606 -33.69 1.10 26.48
N GLY A 607 -34.35 0.76 27.54
CA GLY A 607 -35.71 1.19 27.81
C GLY A 607 -36.84 0.29 27.24
N ALA A 608 -36.54 -0.60 26.31
CA ALA A 608 -37.54 -1.48 25.71
C ALA A 608 -38.28 -2.39 26.76
N GLN A 609 -37.51 -2.91 27.71
CA GLN A 609 -38.07 -3.75 28.78
C GLN A 609 -38.92 -2.96 29.79
N TYR A 610 -38.65 -1.69 29.99
CA TYR A 610 -39.39 -0.82 30.91
C TYR A 610 -40.68 -0.28 30.30
N ALA A 611 -40.69 -0.08 28.98
CA ALA A 611 -41.90 0.36 28.26
C ALA A 611 -43.03 -0.64 28.33
N SER A 612 -42.75 -1.97 28.45
CA SER A 612 -43.73 -3.01 28.64
C SER A 612 -44.27 -3.05 30.07
N ARG A 613 -43.56 -2.55 31.08
CA ARG A 613 -43.94 -2.51 32.49
C ARG A 613 -44.71 -1.23 32.89
N ALA A 614 -44.63 -0.15 32.13
CA ALA A 614 -45.23 1.14 32.43
C ALA A 614 -46.79 1.11 32.37
N ASN A 615 -47.40 0.05 31.84
CA ASN A 615 -48.85 -0.10 31.76
C ASN A 615 -49.49 -0.70 33.05
N ILE A 616 -48.75 -0.90 34.16
CA ILE A 616 -49.24 -1.52 35.38
C ILE A 616 -49.17 -0.54 36.59
N GLY A 617 -49.49 0.74 36.36
CA GLY A 617 -49.47 1.70 37.46
C GLY A 617 -50.56 2.76 37.32
N PHE A 618 -51.34 3.00 38.38
CA PHE A 618 -52.33 4.07 38.51
C PHE A 618 -51.62 5.44 38.42
N GLY A 619 -51.84 6.17 37.31
CA GLY A 619 -51.50 7.57 37.25
C GLY A 619 -50.77 8.01 35.96
N GLY A 620 -51.53 8.51 35.00
CA GLY A 620 -51.03 9.27 33.84
C GLY A 620 -50.54 8.44 32.67
N THR A 621 -51.15 8.61 31.52
CA THR A 621 -50.71 7.99 30.24
C THR A 621 -49.42 8.62 29.74
N VAL A 622 -48.27 8.21 30.28
CA VAL A 622 -46.97 8.51 29.65
C VAL A 622 -46.90 7.68 28.40
N SER A 623 -46.66 8.30 27.25
CA SER A 623 -46.50 7.57 26.01
C SER A 623 -45.30 6.61 26.12
N ARG A 624 -45.39 5.43 25.51
CA ARG A 624 -44.30 4.44 25.52
C ARG A 624 -42.99 5.06 25.04
N GLY A 625 -43.03 5.97 24.04
CA GLY A 625 -41.88 6.70 23.53
C GLY A 625 -41.21 7.60 24.58
N GLU A 626 -42.02 8.31 25.40
CA GLU A 626 -41.49 9.16 26.49
C GLU A 626 -40.86 8.32 27.61
N ALA A 627 -41.42 7.19 27.92
CA ALA A 627 -40.87 6.23 28.89
C ALA A 627 -39.50 5.68 28.40
N MET A 628 -39.35 5.36 27.10
CA MET A 628 -38.11 4.95 26.50
C MET A 628 -37.07 6.08 26.55
N LEU A 629 -37.42 7.29 26.15
CA LEU A 629 -36.52 8.47 26.19
C LEU A 629 -36.06 8.79 27.63
N THR A 630 -36.94 8.64 28.60
CA THR A 630 -36.60 8.80 30.03
C THR A 630 -35.56 7.77 30.47
N GLN A 631 -35.67 6.52 30.01
CA GLN A 631 -34.69 5.48 30.32
C GLN A 631 -33.35 5.70 29.57
N VAL A 632 -33.40 6.15 28.33
CA VAL A 632 -32.20 6.54 27.57
C VAL A 632 -31.41 7.61 28.32
N LYS A 633 -32.10 8.65 28.86
CA LYS A 633 -31.47 9.69 29.69
C LYS A 633 -30.88 9.16 31.01
N LYS A 634 -31.34 8.01 31.52
CA LYS A 634 -30.71 7.34 32.66
C LYS A 634 -29.57 6.44 32.30
N THR A 635 -29.55 5.86 31.10
CA THR A 635 -28.56 4.91 30.62
C THR A 635 -27.32 5.62 30.08
N PHE A 636 -27.51 6.69 29.33
CA PHE A 636 -26.45 7.45 28.69
C PHE A 636 -26.20 8.79 29.40
N LYS A 637 -24.95 9.20 29.47
CA LYS A 637 -24.57 10.50 30.05
C LYS A 637 -25.18 11.66 29.25
N PRO A 638 -25.63 12.73 29.92
CA PRO A 638 -26.18 13.91 29.23
C PRO A 638 -25.22 14.51 28.20
N GLU A 639 -23.92 14.46 28.48
CA GLU A 639 -22.87 14.93 27.59
C GLU A 639 -22.88 14.19 26.24
N PHE A 640 -23.08 12.88 26.24
CA PHE A 640 -23.19 12.08 25.03
C PHE A 640 -24.48 12.40 24.26
N LEU A 641 -25.61 12.49 24.94
CA LEU A 641 -26.91 12.76 24.30
C LEU A 641 -26.98 14.15 23.65
N ASN A 642 -26.32 15.15 24.24
CA ASN A 642 -26.31 16.52 23.73
C ASN A 642 -25.46 16.69 22.43
N ARG A 643 -24.63 15.72 22.09
CA ARG A 643 -23.82 15.71 20.87
C ARG A 643 -24.46 14.97 19.71
N LEU A 644 -25.57 14.28 19.96
CA LEU A 644 -26.34 13.63 18.91
C LEU A 644 -27.11 14.66 18.08
N THR A 645 -27.23 14.43 16.79
CA THR A 645 -28.10 15.22 15.91
C THR A 645 -29.57 15.01 16.30
N ASP A 646 -29.99 13.75 16.50
CA ASP A 646 -31.32 13.41 17.02
C ASP A 646 -31.34 12.01 17.69
N THR A 647 -32.32 11.81 18.56
CA THR A 647 -32.66 10.51 19.15
C THR A 647 -33.99 10.05 18.59
N ILE A 648 -33.96 9.01 17.77
CA ILE A 648 -35.10 8.51 17.00
C ILE A 648 -35.67 7.29 17.65
N VAL A 649 -36.97 7.40 18.06
CA VAL A 649 -37.70 6.32 18.71
C VAL A 649 -38.43 5.48 17.67
N PHE A 650 -38.17 4.18 17.69
CA PHE A 650 -38.85 3.19 16.85
C PHE A 650 -40.09 2.63 17.59
N HIS A 651 -41.19 2.57 16.87
CA HIS A 651 -42.44 2.03 17.39
C HIS A 651 -42.41 0.51 17.45
N ASP A 652 -43.23 -0.04 18.37
CA ASP A 652 -43.44 -1.48 18.44
C ASP A 652 -44.05 -2.00 17.13
N MET A 653 -43.79 -3.25 16.82
CA MET A 653 -44.38 -3.89 15.66
C MET A 653 -45.85 -4.19 15.89
N ASP A 654 -46.71 -3.73 15.00
CA ASP A 654 -48.09 -4.10 14.93
C ASP A 654 -48.34 -5.28 13.95
N ARG A 655 -49.57 -5.79 13.93
CA ARG A 655 -49.96 -6.91 13.07
C ARG A 655 -49.82 -6.56 11.58
N HIS A 656 -50.19 -5.36 11.20
CA HIS A 656 -50.10 -4.90 9.81
C HIS A 656 -48.65 -4.84 9.33
N MET A 657 -47.75 -4.31 10.16
CA MET A 657 -46.29 -4.34 9.89
C MET A 657 -45.79 -5.78 9.73
N ALA A 658 -46.22 -6.69 10.59
CA ALA A 658 -45.82 -8.10 10.53
C ALA A 658 -46.26 -8.76 9.22
N GLU A 659 -47.49 -8.46 8.73
CA GLU A 659 -47.99 -8.93 7.43
C GLU A 659 -47.13 -8.44 6.27
N LEU A 660 -46.80 -7.15 6.22
CA LEU A 660 -45.96 -6.58 5.19
C LEU A 660 -44.53 -7.15 5.20
N ILE A 661 -43.99 -7.41 6.39
CA ILE A 661 -42.65 -8.01 6.53
C ILE A 661 -42.68 -9.48 6.08
N LEU A 662 -43.72 -10.23 6.42
CA LEU A 662 -43.92 -11.59 5.93
C LEU A 662 -44.00 -11.61 4.40
N ASP A 663 -44.73 -10.70 3.78
CA ASP A 663 -44.82 -10.58 2.33
C ASP A 663 -43.46 -10.25 1.68
N LYS A 664 -42.67 -9.36 2.30
CA LYS A 664 -41.31 -9.07 1.87
C LYS A 664 -40.41 -10.32 1.95
N SER A 665 -40.52 -11.10 3.03
CA SER A 665 -39.75 -12.33 3.21
C SER A 665 -40.14 -13.41 2.19
N LEU A 666 -41.45 -13.57 1.94
CA LEU A 666 -41.95 -14.49 0.94
C LEU A 666 -41.56 -14.09 -0.47
N ARG A 667 -41.63 -12.79 -0.83
CA ARG A 667 -41.12 -12.28 -2.15
C ARG A 667 -39.66 -12.59 -2.35
N ARG A 668 -38.79 -12.33 -1.35
CA ARG A 668 -37.38 -12.69 -1.39
C ARG A 668 -37.15 -14.18 -1.63
N LEU A 669 -37.96 -15.03 -1.06
CA LEU A 669 -37.91 -16.48 -1.26
C LEU A 669 -38.36 -16.83 -2.68
N THR A 670 -39.47 -16.25 -3.17
CA THR A 670 -40.01 -16.46 -4.51
C THR A 670 -39.00 -16.03 -5.61
N ASP A 671 -38.34 -14.87 -5.43
CA ASP A 671 -37.32 -14.38 -6.34
C ASP A 671 -36.14 -15.36 -6.45
N LYS A 672 -35.71 -15.94 -5.33
CA LYS A 672 -34.66 -16.96 -5.32
C LYS A 672 -35.09 -18.27 -6.01
N LEU A 673 -36.37 -18.62 -5.87
CA LEU A 673 -36.92 -19.81 -6.52
C LEU A 673 -37.17 -19.61 -8.03
N ALA A 674 -37.46 -18.40 -8.46
CA ALA A 674 -37.59 -18.05 -9.89
C ALA A 674 -36.31 -18.37 -10.69
N ALA A 675 -35.13 -18.15 -10.10
CA ALA A 675 -33.86 -18.56 -10.69
C ALA A 675 -33.74 -20.08 -10.94
N LYS A 676 -34.53 -20.89 -10.21
CA LYS A 676 -34.63 -22.36 -10.36
C LYS A 676 -35.88 -22.78 -11.14
N LYS A 677 -36.58 -21.84 -11.77
CA LYS A 677 -37.84 -22.08 -12.51
C LYS A 677 -38.97 -22.67 -11.60
N VAL A 678 -38.98 -22.33 -10.32
CA VAL A 678 -39.99 -22.74 -9.36
C VAL A 678 -40.82 -21.53 -8.98
N GLU A 679 -42.15 -21.64 -9.20
CA GLU A 679 -43.12 -20.62 -8.81
C GLU A 679 -43.81 -21.11 -7.51
N LEU A 680 -43.67 -20.31 -6.45
CA LEU A 680 -44.27 -20.60 -5.15
C LEU A 680 -45.43 -19.65 -4.88
N THR A 681 -46.59 -20.23 -4.59
CA THR A 681 -47.74 -19.52 -4.02
C THR A 681 -47.96 -19.99 -2.59
N VAL A 682 -48.43 -19.10 -1.72
CA VAL A 682 -48.71 -19.40 -0.31
C VAL A 682 -50.17 -19.08 -0.03
N SER A 683 -50.91 -20.08 0.45
CA SER A 683 -52.31 -19.90 0.78
C SER A 683 -52.53 -18.95 1.96
N ASP A 684 -53.69 -18.31 2.05
CA ASP A 684 -54.02 -17.39 3.16
C ASP A 684 -53.95 -18.06 4.52
N GLU A 685 -54.35 -19.34 4.62
CA GLU A 685 -54.23 -20.14 5.81
C GLU A 685 -52.77 -20.38 6.22
N ALA A 686 -51.91 -20.63 5.25
CA ALA A 686 -50.48 -20.81 5.50
C ALA A 686 -49.80 -19.48 5.91
N ARG A 687 -50.24 -18.36 5.35
CA ARG A 687 -49.81 -17.02 5.76
C ARG A 687 -50.20 -16.73 7.21
N GLU A 688 -51.45 -17.00 7.58
CA GLU A 688 -51.92 -16.79 8.95
C GLU A 688 -51.19 -17.67 9.96
N LEU A 689 -50.88 -18.92 9.60
CA LEU A 689 -50.09 -19.82 10.43
C LEU A 689 -48.63 -19.32 10.61
N LEU A 690 -48.01 -18.81 9.56
CA LEU A 690 -46.65 -18.21 9.61
C LEU A 690 -46.66 -16.96 10.49
N LEU A 691 -47.67 -16.10 10.34
CA LEU A 691 -47.83 -14.91 11.17
C LEU A 691 -48.05 -15.28 12.64
N LYS A 692 -48.94 -16.21 12.94
CA LYS A 692 -49.24 -16.65 14.31
C LYS A 692 -48.03 -17.22 15.02
N LYS A 693 -47.14 -17.93 14.28
CA LYS A 693 -45.90 -18.50 14.84
C LYS A 693 -44.77 -17.52 14.91
N GLY A 694 -44.69 -16.55 13.98
CA GLY A 694 -43.57 -15.63 13.84
C GLY A 694 -43.78 -14.26 14.45
N PHE A 695 -45.02 -13.87 14.71
CA PHE A 695 -45.31 -12.59 15.34
C PHE A 695 -45.47 -12.77 16.85
N THR A 696 -44.43 -12.44 17.59
CA THR A 696 -44.43 -12.38 19.06
C THR A 696 -43.96 -10.98 19.48
N ALA A 697 -44.53 -10.47 20.55
CA ALA A 697 -44.20 -9.13 21.06
C ALA A 697 -42.74 -8.99 21.52
N GLU A 698 -42.04 -10.10 21.74
CA GLU A 698 -40.65 -10.09 22.23
C GLU A 698 -39.58 -10.08 21.10
N TYR A 699 -39.82 -10.77 19.98
CA TYR A 699 -38.76 -11.06 18.99
C TYR A 699 -38.91 -10.35 17.65
N GLY A 700 -40.06 -9.72 17.39
CA GLY A 700 -40.28 -8.85 16.22
C GLY A 700 -40.04 -9.55 14.86
N ALA A 701 -39.56 -8.80 13.87
CA ALA A 701 -39.39 -9.27 12.48
C ALA A 701 -38.36 -10.41 12.30
N ARG A 702 -37.42 -10.57 13.20
CA ARG A 702 -36.38 -11.63 13.09
C ARG A 702 -36.99 -13.03 13.21
N GLU A 703 -38.06 -13.17 14.02
CA GLU A 703 -38.73 -14.43 14.18
C GLU A 703 -39.53 -14.81 12.94
N LEU A 704 -40.17 -13.85 12.25
CA LEU A 704 -40.89 -14.09 10.98
C LEU A 704 -39.94 -14.68 9.92
N ASP A 705 -38.76 -14.09 9.68
CA ASP A 705 -37.79 -14.63 8.73
C ASP A 705 -37.30 -16.03 9.12
N ARG A 706 -37.14 -16.28 10.43
CA ARG A 706 -36.77 -17.58 10.97
C ARG A 706 -37.84 -18.62 10.77
N VAL A 707 -39.10 -18.27 11.02
CA VAL A 707 -40.26 -19.15 10.83
C VAL A 707 -40.42 -19.51 9.37
N VAL A 708 -40.33 -18.52 8.43
CA VAL A 708 -40.36 -18.79 7.00
C VAL A 708 -39.19 -19.72 6.61
N SER A 709 -38.00 -19.48 7.14
CA SER A 709 -36.82 -20.32 6.85
C SER A 709 -36.99 -21.75 7.37
N ASN A 710 -37.50 -21.93 8.56
CA ASN A 710 -37.61 -23.24 9.20
C ASN A 710 -38.83 -24.06 8.70
N MET A 711 -39.90 -23.38 8.26
CA MET A 711 -41.12 -24.08 7.86
C MET A 711 -41.21 -24.29 6.33
N LEU A 712 -40.76 -23.36 5.52
CA LEU A 712 -40.86 -23.46 4.05
C LEU A 712 -39.60 -23.99 3.36
N LYS A 713 -38.42 -23.54 3.77
CA LYS A 713 -37.18 -23.92 3.05
C LYS A 713 -36.85 -25.43 3.09
N PRO A 714 -37.02 -26.15 4.21
CA PRO A 714 -36.78 -27.62 4.22
C PRO A 714 -37.71 -28.38 3.29
N LEU A 715 -39.01 -27.98 3.21
CA LEU A 715 -39.97 -28.58 2.31
C LEU A 715 -39.59 -28.34 0.84
N LEU A 716 -39.27 -27.10 0.48
CA LEU A 716 -38.83 -26.72 -0.86
C LEU A 716 -37.51 -27.40 -1.22
N MET A 717 -36.58 -27.49 -0.30
CA MET A 717 -35.29 -28.16 -0.51
C MET A 717 -35.48 -29.61 -0.90
N ARG A 718 -36.33 -30.33 -0.18
CA ARG A 718 -36.65 -31.75 -0.43
C ARG A 718 -37.22 -31.94 -1.83
N GLU A 719 -38.21 -31.13 -2.22
CA GLU A 719 -38.89 -31.25 -3.50
C GLU A 719 -38.00 -30.79 -4.67
N ILE A 720 -37.12 -29.81 -4.47
CA ILE A 720 -36.16 -29.33 -5.50
C ILE A 720 -35.01 -30.34 -5.71
N LEU A 721 -34.52 -30.98 -4.66
CA LEU A 721 -33.40 -31.92 -4.78
C LEU A 721 -33.86 -33.33 -5.18
N PHE A 722 -34.95 -33.83 -4.62
CA PHE A 722 -35.34 -35.23 -4.72
C PHE A 722 -36.77 -35.46 -5.25
N GLY A 723 -37.56 -34.40 -5.31
CA GLY A 723 -38.96 -34.50 -5.69
C GLY A 723 -39.34 -33.91 -7.04
N TRP A 724 -40.59 -33.56 -7.20
CA TRP A 724 -41.22 -33.11 -8.42
C TRP A 724 -40.83 -31.69 -8.88
N LEU A 725 -40.16 -30.88 -8.05
CA LEU A 725 -39.64 -29.58 -8.40
C LEU A 725 -38.22 -29.60 -9.00
N ARG A 726 -37.65 -30.75 -9.22
CA ARG A 726 -36.27 -30.91 -9.76
C ARG A 726 -36.08 -30.24 -11.12
N SER A 727 -37.10 -30.24 -11.97
CA SER A 727 -37.08 -29.61 -13.30
C SER A 727 -37.80 -28.26 -13.32
N GLY A 728 -38.09 -27.68 -12.17
CA GLY A 728 -38.98 -26.53 -12.02
C GLY A 728 -40.46 -26.92 -11.93
N GLY A 729 -41.35 -25.98 -11.71
CA GLY A 729 -42.80 -26.19 -11.60
C GLY A 729 -43.46 -25.20 -10.65
N LYS A 730 -44.80 -25.40 -10.47
CA LYS A 730 -45.60 -24.57 -9.58
C LYS A 730 -45.90 -25.34 -8.29
N ALA A 731 -45.65 -24.69 -7.17
CA ALA A 731 -45.92 -25.22 -5.82
C ALA A 731 -46.82 -24.28 -5.03
N GLU A 732 -47.74 -24.83 -4.31
CA GLU A 732 -48.55 -24.09 -3.36
C GLU A 732 -48.28 -24.60 -1.94
N ALA A 733 -48.02 -23.68 -1.03
CA ALA A 733 -47.89 -23.97 0.39
C ALA A 733 -49.28 -23.88 1.02
N VAL A 734 -49.80 -25.03 1.49
CA VAL A 734 -51.12 -25.17 2.11
C VAL A 734 -50.99 -25.67 3.54
N VAL A 735 -52.05 -25.52 4.35
CA VAL A 735 -52.08 -26.06 5.72
C VAL A 735 -52.89 -27.35 5.76
N THR A 736 -52.24 -28.43 6.16
CA THR A 736 -52.89 -29.74 6.42
C THR A 736 -52.61 -30.12 7.86
N GLU A 737 -53.64 -30.36 8.64
CA GLU A 737 -53.54 -30.77 10.06
C GLU A 737 -52.65 -29.84 10.92
N GLY A 738 -52.69 -28.52 10.63
CA GLY A 738 -51.90 -27.52 11.38
C GLY A 738 -50.41 -27.48 11.04
N LYS A 739 -49.97 -28.15 9.95
CA LYS A 739 -48.62 -28.11 9.39
C LYS A 739 -48.65 -27.56 7.96
N ILE A 740 -47.58 -26.92 7.55
CA ILE A 740 -47.45 -26.49 6.16
C ILE A 740 -46.94 -27.66 5.32
N GLU A 741 -47.61 -27.91 4.20
CA GLU A 741 -47.21 -28.88 3.20
C GLU A 741 -47.14 -28.22 1.80
N LEU A 742 -46.35 -28.81 0.91
CA LEU A 742 -46.29 -28.36 -0.48
C LEU A 742 -47.19 -29.20 -1.36
N ARG A 743 -48.09 -28.56 -2.07
CA ARG A 743 -48.95 -29.18 -3.07
C ARG A 743 -48.50 -28.81 -4.46
N LYS A 744 -48.48 -29.80 -5.35
CA LYS A 744 -48.25 -29.57 -6.76
C LYS A 744 -49.46 -28.90 -7.40
N VAL A 745 -49.26 -27.75 -8.06
CA VAL A 745 -50.31 -27.11 -8.84
C VAL A 745 -50.18 -27.62 -10.28
N GLU A 746 -51.17 -28.39 -10.73
CA GLU A 746 -51.23 -28.81 -12.12
C GLU A 746 -51.60 -27.60 -12.99
N LYS A 747 -51.00 -27.57 -14.22
CA LYS A 747 -51.17 -26.45 -15.19
C LYS A 747 -52.59 -26.21 -15.60
#